data_906487a600678cc4935ecb29c8fcbcd4
#
_entry.id   906487a600678cc4935ecb29c8fcbcd4
#
_cell.length_a   1.000
_cell.length_b   1.000
_cell.length_c   1.000
_cell.angle_alpha   90.00
_cell.angle_beta   90.00
_cell.angle_gamma   90.00
#
_symmetry.space_group_name_H-M   'P 1'
#
loop_
_entity.id
_entity.type
_entity.pdbx_description
1 polymer ?
#
loop_
_entity_poly.entity_id
_entity_poly.type
_entity_poly.pdbx_seq_one_letter_code
_entity_poly.pdbx_strand_id
1 'polypeptide(L)'
;SVSLWQHLQTWDRQAPVVKVFNPDIEQHEWQSTHTIVLALCPEVPFVLDSMRLALERCGARIHTIMHSEFGVVRDDNNQLVSLGEKGDLRELMVYFEIDRETNPSELAVLEQAIHEVLADVTLAVGDFKTMLEKTTDVIEELAKSQPSFLDGDAVDEVRVFMKWLGANHFTFLAYDEYEIVNDKIKQVKGSALGLFKKRKKPKIAHIDSVNDDMSKFVFEPRLISFHKSGVKSTVHRYAYSDYILIKKFNKQGDVIGGRRFLGLFTSSVYNNSPQNVPVVRRKIALALEKSGFKPGTHNYKELTQILFSFPRDELIQCTSDELLAVTSQVLAIQERRQIRLFLRKDPYGRFVSALLYIPKDIYNTRLRENVRKMLMQHFDVDGWDFTTFFSESILARSRFVFRLKTPIVGEIDFDMLEKKAINIARQWTDELRESLTDALGEEVGVEQYNHFEEAFPTSYREHFSARVAVTDIQRIQALSIKDNNRLAINFYRSQEPQGSVLKLKIFHYNDALLLSDLIPVLENLGLKVVDELPFRIRLSDDNCCYIYDFSLLYDDSPNMDPTVKREIFNDAFINVWYGKAENDLFNRLALKADLTWREVAAFRGYAKYMKQLGFSFSPQFIAETLLKHGEAVDILAWMFAYRFNPKHVNAPEETVKGLK
;
A
#
# COMPACT_ATOMS: atom_id res chain seq x y z
N SER A 1 -27.75 14.35 30.30
CA SER A 1 -29.07 13.88 29.94
C SER A 1 -29.71 13.09 31.10
N VAL A 2 -31.00 13.05 31.19
CA VAL A 2 -31.77 12.37 32.27
C VAL A 2 -31.43 10.88 32.33
N SER A 3 -31.28 10.22 31.21
CA SER A 3 -30.94 8.82 31.13
C SER A 3 -29.57 8.49 31.75
N LEU A 4 -28.56 9.32 31.54
CA LEU A 4 -27.24 9.17 32.16
C LEU A 4 -27.28 9.37 33.66
N TRP A 5 -28.05 10.36 34.10
CA TRP A 5 -28.25 10.63 35.52
C TRP A 5 -28.88 9.43 36.22
N GLN A 6 -29.88 8.79 35.61
CA GLN A 6 -30.53 7.59 36.18
C GLN A 6 -29.54 6.43 36.35
N HIS A 7 -28.64 6.18 35.36
CA HIS A 7 -27.62 5.14 35.49
C HIS A 7 -26.56 5.49 36.54
N LEU A 8 -26.18 6.79 36.64
CA LEU A 8 -25.25 7.25 37.66
C LEU A 8 -25.79 7.00 39.06
N GLN A 9 -27.10 7.16 39.28
CA GLN A 9 -27.73 6.96 40.59
C GLN A 9 -27.66 5.55 41.13
N THR A 10 -27.75 4.53 40.27
CA THR A 10 -27.94 3.14 40.68
C THR A 10 -26.82 2.19 40.26
N TRP A 11 -25.72 2.72 39.72
CA TRP A 11 -24.62 1.89 39.22
C TRP A 11 -23.89 1.15 40.37
N ASP A 12 -23.85 -0.20 40.30
CA ASP A 12 -23.23 -1.07 41.31
C ASP A 12 -21.69 -1.19 41.17
N ARG A 13 -21.10 -0.59 40.12
CA ARG A 13 -19.65 -0.63 39.78
C ARG A 13 -19.09 -2.02 39.44
N GLN A 14 -19.91 -3.07 39.33
CA GLN A 14 -19.44 -4.41 38.99
C GLN A 14 -19.00 -4.50 37.52
N ALA A 15 -19.75 -3.81 36.65
CA ALA A 15 -19.41 -3.72 35.21
C ALA A 15 -19.65 -2.31 34.69
N PRO A 16 -18.88 -1.86 33.66
CA PRO A 16 -19.17 -0.62 32.97
C PRO A 16 -20.59 -0.60 32.39
N VAL A 17 -21.29 0.51 32.51
CA VAL A 17 -22.55 0.73 31.79
C VAL A 17 -22.21 1.31 30.44
N VAL A 18 -22.67 0.67 29.36
CA VAL A 18 -22.49 1.16 27.98
C VAL A 18 -23.85 1.21 27.30
N LYS A 19 -24.10 2.23 26.51
CA LYS A 19 -25.27 2.37 25.66
C LYS A 19 -24.89 2.95 24.31
N VAL A 20 -25.41 2.33 23.26
CA VAL A 20 -25.26 2.81 21.88
C VAL A 20 -26.66 2.96 21.28
N PHE A 21 -27.07 4.18 20.97
CA PHE A 21 -28.44 4.44 20.54
C PHE A 21 -28.56 5.67 19.64
N ASN A 22 -29.68 5.75 18.92
CA ASN A 22 -30.08 6.93 18.19
C ASN A 22 -31.11 7.69 19.03
N PRO A 23 -30.81 8.92 19.49
CA PRO A 23 -31.78 9.70 20.25
C PRO A 23 -33.01 10.00 19.40
N ASP A 24 -34.18 9.82 20.00
CA ASP A 24 -35.47 10.26 19.47
C ASP A 24 -36.26 11.04 20.53
N ILE A 25 -37.22 11.88 20.09
CA ILE A 25 -37.93 12.77 20.95
C ILE A 25 -38.87 12.01 21.92
N GLU A 26 -39.42 10.89 21.50
CA GLU A 26 -40.44 10.16 22.30
C GLU A 26 -39.79 9.43 23.49
N GLN A 27 -38.59 8.83 23.29
CA GLN A 27 -37.92 8.03 24.33
C GLN A 27 -36.90 8.84 25.14
N HIS A 28 -36.26 9.86 24.50
CA HIS A 28 -35.09 10.53 25.04
C HIS A 28 -35.30 12.04 25.29
N GLU A 29 -36.44 12.59 24.86
CA GLU A 29 -36.79 14.04 24.93
C GLU A 29 -35.86 14.94 24.09
N TRP A 30 -35.05 14.37 23.20
CA TRP A 30 -34.16 15.04 22.28
C TRP A 30 -33.83 14.14 21.08
N GLN A 31 -33.31 14.77 20.01
CA GLN A 31 -32.88 14.05 18.81
C GLN A 31 -31.50 14.49 18.37
N SER A 32 -30.80 13.64 17.64
CA SER A 32 -29.52 13.91 17.00
C SER A 32 -29.46 13.30 15.61
N THR A 33 -28.69 13.90 14.72
CA THR A 33 -28.34 13.32 13.44
C THR A 33 -27.25 12.25 13.54
N HIS A 34 -26.71 12.02 14.74
CA HIS A 34 -25.64 11.08 15.04
C HIS A 34 -26.12 9.94 15.92
N THR A 35 -25.40 8.83 15.90
CA THR A 35 -25.51 7.79 16.92
C THR A 35 -24.68 8.19 18.14
N ILE A 36 -25.25 7.97 19.32
CA ILE A 36 -24.63 8.31 20.59
C ILE A 36 -24.07 7.05 21.25
N VAL A 37 -22.84 7.15 21.73
CA VAL A 37 -22.21 6.16 22.58
C VAL A 37 -21.97 6.75 23.95
N LEU A 38 -22.54 6.14 24.98
CA LEU A 38 -22.39 6.53 26.37
C LEU A 38 -21.70 5.42 27.15
N ALA A 39 -20.75 5.78 27.99
CA ALA A 39 -20.18 4.85 28.95
C ALA A 39 -20.02 5.49 30.32
N LEU A 40 -20.28 4.70 31.35
CA LEU A 40 -20.00 5.02 32.75
C LEU A 40 -19.11 3.91 33.31
N CYS A 41 -17.92 4.25 33.77
CA CYS A 41 -16.94 3.30 34.26
C CYS A 41 -16.07 3.93 35.36
N PRO A 42 -15.26 3.14 36.11
CA PRO A 42 -14.26 3.69 37.01
C PRO A 42 -13.29 4.58 36.23
N GLU A 43 -12.84 5.67 36.85
CA GLU A 43 -11.75 6.51 36.32
C GLU A 43 -10.45 5.72 36.37
N VAL A 44 -10.02 5.19 35.25
CA VAL A 44 -8.77 4.48 35.10
C VAL A 44 -8.07 4.87 33.80
N PRO A 45 -6.75 4.75 33.72
CA PRO A 45 -5.99 5.05 32.48
C PRO A 45 -6.50 4.26 31.29
N PHE A 46 -6.35 4.85 30.09
CA PHE A 46 -6.58 4.22 28.78
C PHE A 46 -8.04 4.02 28.36
N VAL A 47 -9.03 4.41 29.16
CA VAL A 47 -10.46 4.23 28.82
C VAL A 47 -10.80 4.94 27.50
N LEU A 48 -10.55 6.25 27.43
CA LEU A 48 -10.89 7.06 26.24
C LEU A 48 -10.21 6.57 24.98
N ASP A 49 -8.89 6.35 25.05
CA ASP A 49 -8.10 5.86 23.92
C ASP A 49 -8.62 4.51 23.42
N SER A 50 -8.93 3.60 24.35
CA SER A 50 -9.37 2.24 24.03
C SER A 50 -10.79 2.22 23.46
N MET A 51 -11.71 3.04 23.96
CA MET A 51 -13.06 3.19 23.41
C MET A 51 -13.00 3.78 22.00
N ARG A 52 -12.22 4.87 21.79
CA ARG A 52 -11.99 5.43 20.46
C ARG A 52 -11.49 4.39 19.47
N LEU A 53 -10.50 3.61 19.86
CA LEU A 53 -9.95 2.51 19.07
C LEU A 53 -11.00 1.45 18.72
N ALA A 54 -11.86 1.08 19.66
CA ALA A 54 -12.92 0.10 19.42
C ALA A 54 -13.91 0.60 18.37
N LEU A 55 -14.34 1.87 18.46
CA LEU A 55 -15.25 2.50 17.51
C LEU A 55 -14.62 2.60 16.12
N GLU A 56 -13.35 3.07 16.01
CA GLU A 56 -12.62 3.15 14.74
C GLU A 56 -12.45 1.77 14.08
N ARG A 57 -12.22 0.71 14.86
CA ARG A 57 -12.12 -0.67 14.36
C ARG A 57 -13.44 -1.20 13.81
N CYS A 58 -14.56 -0.78 14.35
CA CYS A 58 -15.89 -1.06 13.81
C CYS A 58 -16.25 -0.17 12.60
N GLY A 59 -15.34 0.70 12.14
CA GLY A 59 -15.56 1.58 11.01
C GLY A 59 -16.35 2.86 11.34
N ALA A 60 -16.64 3.11 12.61
CA ALA A 60 -17.37 4.30 13.04
C ALA A 60 -16.48 5.56 12.94
N ARG A 61 -16.99 6.61 12.32
CA ARG A 61 -16.35 7.91 12.29
C ARG A 61 -16.82 8.74 13.49
N ILE A 62 -15.87 9.22 14.29
CA ILE A 62 -16.14 9.99 15.50
C ILE A 62 -16.18 11.49 15.16
N HIS A 63 -17.24 12.17 15.55
CA HIS A 63 -17.44 13.62 15.38
C HIS A 63 -17.14 14.40 16.66
N THR A 64 -17.60 13.89 17.80
CA THR A 64 -17.45 14.56 19.09
C THR A 64 -17.05 13.58 20.16
N ILE A 65 -16.15 14.01 21.05
CA ILE A 65 -15.77 13.27 22.26
C ILE A 65 -15.91 14.23 23.43
N MET A 66 -16.69 13.84 24.43
CA MET A 66 -16.79 14.53 25.71
C MET A 66 -16.60 13.55 26.83
N HIS A 67 -15.94 13.95 27.90
CA HIS A 67 -15.80 13.14 29.10
C HIS A 67 -15.85 14.03 30.34
N SER A 68 -16.22 13.43 31.45
CA SER A 68 -16.26 14.10 32.75
C SER A 68 -15.81 13.14 33.81
N GLU A 69 -14.88 13.58 34.63
CA GLU A 69 -14.34 12.86 35.79
C GLU A 69 -14.92 13.49 37.06
N PHE A 70 -15.43 12.67 37.94
CA PHE A 70 -16.04 13.16 39.17
C PHE A 70 -15.85 12.20 40.35
N GLY A 71 -15.71 12.75 41.53
CA GLY A 71 -15.77 12.01 42.77
C GLY A 71 -17.21 11.70 43.16
N VAL A 72 -17.43 10.48 43.65
CA VAL A 72 -18.73 10.04 44.14
C VAL A 72 -18.65 9.48 45.55
N VAL A 73 -19.72 9.71 46.31
CA VAL A 73 -19.98 9.00 47.56
C VAL A 73 -21.21 8.13 47.32
N ARG A 74 -21.11 6.81 47.62
CA ARG A 74 -22.19 5.87 47.49
C ARG A 74 -22.52 5.23 48.84
N ASP A 75 -23.75 4.89 49.06
CA ASP A 75 -24.19 4.12 50.24
C ASP A 75 -23.89 2.64 50.08
N ASP A 76 -24.24 1.87 51.12
CA ASP A 76 -24.06 0.42 51.18
C ASP A 76 -24.88 -0.36 50.11
N ASN A 77 -25.87 0.29 49.50
CA ASN A 77 -26.69 -0.21 48.39
C ASN A 77 -26.24 0.29 47.03
N ASN A 78 -25.02 0.87 46.94
CA ASN A 78 -24.47 1.51 45.75
C ASN A 78 -25.26 2.71 45.18
N GLN A 79 -26.18 3.29 45.97
CA GLN A 79 -26.89 4.50 45.57
C GLN A 79 -26.00 5.73 45.69
N LEU A 80 -26.11 6.63 44.74
CA LEU A 80 -25.36 7.87 44.74
C LEU A 80 -25.86 8.79 45.86
N VAL A 81 -24.99 9.12 46.83
CA VAL A 81 -25.26 10.03 47.92
C VAL A 81 -24.85 11.45 47.56
N SER A 82 -23.68 11.62 47.00
CA SER A 82 -23.19 12.96 46.58
C SER A 82 -22.21 12.89 45.44
N LEU A 83 -22.15 13.99 44.66
CA LEU A 83 -21.17 14.23 43.60
C LEU A 83 -20.26 15.41 44.02
N GLY A 84 -18.96 15.31 43.70
CA GLY A 84 -18.03 16.40 43.92
C GLY A 84 -16.58 15.97 43.87
N GLU A 85 -15.66 16.90 44.09
CA GLU A 85 -14.21 16.66 44.05
C GLU A 85 -13.70 15.81 45.23
N LYS A 86 -14.46 15.70 46.31
CA LYS A 86 -14.06 15.06 47.57
C LYS A 86 -14.56 13.62 47.76
N GLY A 87 -15.13 13.00 46.73
CA GLY A 87 -15.58 11.58 46.82
C GLY A 87 -14.39 10.63 46.90
N ASP A 88 -14.52 9.57 47.74
CA ASP A 88 -13.50 8.51 47.86
C ASP A 88 -13.40 7.63 46.61
N LEU A 89 -14.43 7.60 45.78
CA LEU A 89 -14.50 6.85 44.54
C LEU A 89 -14.50 7.79 43.36
N ARG A 90 -13.67 7.47 42.33
CA ARG A 90 -13.60 8.23 41.09
C ARG A 90 -14.34 7.50 39.97
N GLU A 91 -15.21 8.21 39.27
CA GLU A 91 -15.97 7.71 38.13
C GLU A 91 -15.76 8.60 36.90
N LEU A 92 -15.79 7.95 35.75
CA LEU A 92 -15.62 8.56 34.44
C LEU A 92 -16.87 8.33 33.59
N MET A 93 -17.43 9.39 33.12
CA MET A 93 -18.49 9.37 32.12
C MET A 93 -17.94 9.80 30.78
N VAL A 94 -18.23 9.02 29.75
CA VAL A 94 -17.75 9.22 28.38
C VAL A 94 -18.91 9.30 27.42
N TYR A 95 -18.83 10.25 26.49
CA TYR A 95 -19.82 10.50 25.45
C TYR A 95 -19.11 10.62 24.10
N PHE A 96 -19.57 9.86 23.09
CA PHE A 96 -19.18 10.03 21.71
C PHE A 96 -20.39 10.28 20.83
N GLU A 97 -20.19 11.13 19.81
CA GLU A 97 -21.06 11.22 18.63
C GLU A 97 -20.32 10.57 17.46
N ILE A 98 -20.98 9.60 16.84
CA ILE A 98 -20.46 8.89 15.66
C ILE A 98 -21.42 9.02 14.47
N ASP A 99 -20.99 8.66 13.27
CA ASP A 99 -21.87 8.57 12.11
C ASP A 99 -23.12 7.80 12.47
N ARG A 100 -24.28 8.25 11.94
CA ARG A 100 -25.57 7.64 12.27
C ARG A 100 -25.64 6.22 11.71
N GLU A 101 -25.70 5.24 12.61
CA GLU A 101 -25.96 3.84 12.31
C GLU A 101 -27.45 3.54 12.58
N THR A 102 -28.12 3.00 11.56
CA THR A 102 -29.56 2.70 11.64
C THR A 102 -29.86 1.23 11.81
N ASN A 103 -28.88 0.35 11.56
CA ASN A 103 -29.04 -1.08 11.70
C ASN A 103 -28.91 -1.49 13.19
N PRO A 104 -29.96 -2.04 13.80
CA PRO A 104 -29.91 -2.47 15.20
C PRO A 104 -28.83 -3.51 15.49
N SER A 105 -28.49 -4.37 14.52
CA SER A 105 -27.43 -5.37 14.67
C SER A 105 -26.06 -4.71 14.76
N GLU A 106 -25.80 -3.66 13.99
CA GLU A 106 -24.54 -2.91 14.02
C GLU A 106 -24.42 -2.08 15.31
N LEU A 107 -25.53 -1.49 15.80
CA LEU A 107 -25.56 -0.81 17.10
C LEU A 107 -25.17 -1.79 18.23
N ALA A 108 -25.69 -3.02 18.20
CA ALA A 108 -25.34 -4.06 19.18
C ALA A 108 -23.86 -4.49 19.06
N VAL A 109 -23.30 -4.57 17.86
CA VAL A 109 -21.86 -4.84 17.63
C VAL A 109 -20.99 -3.75 18.23
N LEU A 110 -21.34 -2.48 18.02
CA LEU A 110 -20.63 -1.33 18.61
C LEU A 110 -20.67 -1.37 20.14
N GLU A 111 -21.84 -1.60 20.72
CA GLU A 111 -22.03 -1.71 22.18
C GLU A 111 -21.19 -2.85 22.77
N GLN A 112 -21.23 -4.03 22.15
CA GLN A 112 -20.45 -5.18 22.55
C GLN A 112 -18.93 -4.91 22.45
N ALA A 113 -18.47 -4.26 21.39
CA ALA A 113 -17.06 -3.91 21.20
C ALA A 113 -16.55 -2.96 22.31
N ILE A 114 -17.37 -2.01 22.74
CA ILE A 114 -17.06 -1.12 23.86
C ILE A 114 -17.01 -1.89 25.19
N HIS A 115 -17.98 -2.78 25.45
CA HIS A 115 -17.97 -3.63 26.63
C HIS A 115 -16.71 -4.50 26.70
N GLU A 116 -16.32 -5.11 25.59
CA GLU A 116 -15.12 -5.96 25.51
C GLU A 116 -13.85 -5.18 25.79
N VAL A 117 -13.70 -3.98 25.21
CA VAL A 117 -12.51 -3.18 25.42
C VAL A 117 -12.42 -2.60 26.82
N LEU A 118 -13.53 -2.21 27.44
CA LEU A 118 -13.56 -1.76 28.82
C LEU A 118 -13.21 -2.89 29.80
N ALA A 119 -13.67 -4.11 29.53
CA ALA A 119 -13.25 -5.30 30.28
C ALA A 119 -11.73 -5.56 30.13
N ASP A 120 -11.16 -5.36 28.94
CA ASP A 120 -9.71 -5.46 28.72
C ASP A 120 -8.94 -4.42 29.50
N VAL A 121 -9.39 -3.17 29.49
CA VAL A 121 -8.78 -2.08 30.28
C VAL A 121 -8.83 -2.41 31.77
N THR A 122 -9.97 -2.85 32.26
CA THR A 122 -10.15 -3.22 33.68
C THR A 122 -9.17 -4.32 34.11
N LEU A 123 -8.97 -5.35 33.28
CA LEU A 123 -8.02 -6.43 33.58
C LEU A 123 -6.57 -5.92 33.56
N ALA A 124 -6.21 -5.15 32.55
CA ALA A 124 -4.83 -4.65 32.39
C ALA A 124 -4.45 -3.68 33.53
N VAL A 125 -5.33 -2.73 33.83
CA VAL A 125 -5.09 -1.72 34.86
C VAL A 125 -5.22 -2.31 36.26
N GLY A 126 -6.19 -3.21 36.51
CA GLY A 126 -6.42 -3.82 37.81
C GLY A 126 -5.22 -4.62 38.31
N ASP A 127 -4.51 -5.30 37.42
CA ASP A 127 -3.33 -6.08 37.78
C ASP A 127 -2.00 -5.32 37.60
N PHE A 128 -2.03 -4.04 37.20
CA PHE A 128 -0.81 -3.25 36.87
C PHE A 128 0.21 -3.27 38.03
N LYS A 129 -0.23 -2.99 39.25
CA LYS A 129 0.65 -2.97 40.43
C LYS A 129 1.33 -4.32 40.68
N THR A 130 0.56 -5.41 40.56
CA THR A 130 1.08 -6.78 40.69
C THR A 130 2.06 -7.13 39.58
N MET A 131 1.78 -6.70 38.32
CA MET A 131 2.73 -6.89 37.21
C MET A 131 4.03 -6.08 37.41
N LEU A 132 3.95 -4.90 38.01
CA LEU A 132 5.11 -4.12 38.39
C LEU A 132 5.94 -4.80 39.50
N GLU A 133 5.29 -5.37 40.51
CA GLU A 133 5.94 -6.18 41.55
C GLU A 133 6.69 -7.38 40.96
N LYS A 134 6.15 -8.00 39.89
CA LYS A 134 6.83 -9.07 39.15
C LYS A 134 8.15 -8.63 38.49
N THR A 135 8.29 -7.38 38.10
CA THR A 135 9.60 -6.86 37.65
C THR A 135 10.62 -6.81 38.80
N THR A 136 10.18 -6.45 40.00
CA THR A 136 11.00 -6.43 41.22
C THR A 136 11.41 -7.85 41.62
N ASP A 137 10.48 -8.83 41.55
CA ASP A 137 10.80 -10.23 41.80
C ASP A 137 11.95 -10.73 40.89
N VAL A 138 11.95 -10.35 39.60
CA VAL A 138 13.03 -10.68 38.66
C VAL A 138 14.36 -10.06 39.10
N ILE A 139 14.34 -8.77 39.45
CA ILE A 139 15.54 -8.05 39.86
C ILE A 139 16.19 -8.70 41.11
N GLU A 140 15.36 -9.07 42.09
CA GLU A 140 15.82 -9.70 43.32
C GLU A 140 16.34 -11.13 43.10
N GLU A 141 15.64 -11.91 42.26
CA GLU A 141 16.06 -13.27 41.92
C GLU A 141 17.43 -13.28 41.24
N LEU A 142 17.60 -12.42 40.24
CA LEU A 142 18.88 -12.26 39.53
C LEU A 142 20.02 -11.71 40.44
N ALA A 143 19.68 -10.94 41.46
CA ALA A 143 20.66 -10.49 42.45
C ALA A 143 21.13 -11.61 43.39
N LYS A 144 20.23 -12.54 43.74
CA LYS A 144 20.52 -13.64 44.66
C LYS A 144 21.18 -14.84 43.98
N SER A 145 20.86 -15.10 42.74
CA SER A 145 21.32 -16.29 42.01
C SER A 145 21.59 -15.94 40.55
N GLN A 146 22.82 -15.53 40.27
CA GLN A 146 23.29 -15.30 38.90
C GLN A 146 23.64 -16.67 38.25
N PRO A 147 23.13 -16.98 37.04
CA PRO A 147 23.59 -18.15 36.31
C PRO A 147 25.08 -18.04 35.96
N SER A 148 25.89 -18.96 36.45
CA SER A 148 27.37 -18.90 36.35
C SER A 148 27.91 -18.98 34.92
N PHE A 149 27.10 -19.43 33.97
CA PHE A 149 27.47 -19.54 32.56
C PHE A 149 27.12 -18.25 31.75
N LEU A 150 26.40 -17.29 32.36
CA LEU A 150 26.14 -16.00 31.77
C LEU A 150 27.16 -14.96 32.20
N ASP A 151 27.45 -14.05 31.25
CA ASP A 151 28.27 -12.88 31.56
C ASP A 151 27.57 -12.01 32.63
N GLY A 152 28.29 -11.71 33.73
CA GLY A 152 27.76 -10.92 34.84
C GLY A 152 27.25 -9.54 34.42
N ASP A 153 27.98 -8.87 33.54
CA ASP A 153 27.54 -7.56 33.00
C ASP A 153 26.22 -7.68 32.20
N ALA A 154 26.01 -8.81 31.51
CA ALA A 154 24.76 -9.07 30.82
C ALA A 154 23.59 -9.26 31.79
N VAL A 155 23.82 -9.93 32.91
CA VAL A 155 22.81 -10.13 33.95
C VAL A 155 22.46 -8.82 34.63
N ASP A 156 23.48 -8.01 34.99
CA ASP A 156 23.25 -6.70 35.57
C ASP A 156 22.52 -5.74 34.63
N GLU A 157 22.82 -5.78 33.34
CA GLU A 157 22.13 -4.98 32.37
C GLU A 157 20.64 -5.37 32.25
N VAL A 158 20.28 -6.65 32.38
CA VAL A 158 18.90 -7.11 32.46
C VAL A 158 18.20 -6.61 33.72
N ARG A 159 18.90 -6.60 34.87
CA ARG A 159 18.35 -6.02 36.11
C ARG A 159 18.04 -4.53 35.97
N VAL A 160 18.98 -3.78 35.37
CA VAL A 160 18.78 -2.35 35.07
C VAL A 160 17.62 -2.15 34.11
N PHE A 161 17.49 -3.02 33.09
CA PHE A 161 16.39 -2.97 32.15
C PHE A 161 15.02 -3.23 32.80
N MET A 162 14.90 -4.21 33.69
CA MET A 162 13.66 -4.47 34.43
C MET A 162 13.25 -3.30 35.31
N LYS A 163 14.21 -2.66 36.00
CA LYS A 163 13.97 -1.43 36.75
C LYS A 163 13.53 -0.29 35.86
N TRP A 164 14.14 -0.16 34.70
CA TRP A 164 13.82 0.87 33.71
C TRP A 164 12.42 0.66 33.13
N LEU A 165 11.99 -0.58 32.84
CA LEU A 165 10.62 -0.89 32.40
C LEU A 165 9.59 -0.39 33.41
N GLY A 166 9.83 -0.64 34.70
CA GLY A 166 8.95 -0.21 35.80
C GLY A 166 8.89 1.32 35.98
N ALA A 167 9.83 2.07 35.43
CA ALA A 167 9.90 3.53 35.47
C ALA A 167 9.14 4.19 34.30
N ASN A 168 7.94 3.73 33.98
CA ASN A 168 7.03 4.27 32.94
C ASN A 168 7.56 4.18 31.49
N HIS A 169 8.42 3.21 31.20
CA HIS A 169 8.91 2.98 29.84
C HIS A 169 8.15 1.86 29.11
N PHE A 170 7.25 1.16 29.84
CA PHE A 170 6.45 0.06 29.28
C PHE A 170 5.04 0.06 29.89
N THR A 171 4.03 0.02 29.04
CA THR A 171 2.64 -0.17 29.45
C THR A 171 2.37 -1.66 29.55
N PHE A 172 2.34 -2.18 30.77
CA PHE A 172 2.07 -3.58 31.03
C PHE A 172 0.59 -3.91 30.74
N LEU A 173 0.35 -4.94 29.91
CA LEU A 173 -0.98 -5.41 29.54
C LEU A 173 -1.29 -6.80 30.09
N ALA A 174 -0.26 -7.65 30.19
CA ALA A 174 -0.41 -8.98 30.77
C ALA A 174 0.94 -9.56 31.24
N TYR A 175 0.87 -10.54 32.11
CA TYR A 175 2.01 -11.31 32.61
C TYR A 175 1.60 -12.76 32.84
N ASP A 176 2.51 -13.71 32.63
CA ASP A 176 2.41 -15.07 33.12
C ASP A 176 3.81 -15.71 33.29
N GLU A 177 3.83 -16.87 33.94
CA GLU A 177 4.98 -17.74 34.03
C GLU A 177 4.76 -19.02 33.26
N TYR A 178 5.82 -19.57 32.69
CA TYR A 178 5.79 -20.87 32.02
C TYR A 178 6.94 -21.76 32.52
N GLU A 179 6.71 -23.06 32.45
CA GLU A 179 7.70 -24.10 32.70
C GLU A 179 7.80 -25.04 31.52
N ILE A 180 8.96 -25.67 31.36
CA ILE A 180 9.22 -26.69 30.35
C ILE A 180 9.28 -28.04 31.06
N VAL A 181 8.31 -28.91 30.78
CA VAL A 181 8.18 -30.24 31.39
C VAL A 181 7.92 -31.25 30.28
N ASN A 182 8.81 -32.26 30.16
CA ASN A 182 8.70 -33.30 29.13
C ASN A 182 8.46 -32.70 27.71
N ASP A 183 9.33 -31.81 27.28
CA ASP A 183 9.30 -31.10 26.01
C ASP A 183 7.98 -30.36 25.71
N LYS A 184 7.27 -29.94 26.76
CA LYS A 184 6.05 -29.15 26.68
C LYS A 184 6.19 -27.87 27.46
N ILE A 185 5.83 -26.75 26.78
CA ILE A 185 5.74 -25.45 27.44
C ILE A 185 4.36 -25.37 28.10
N LYS A 186 4.32 -25.27 29.42
CA LYS A 186 3.10 -25.15 30.20
C LYS A 186 3.07 -23.83 30.94
N GLN A 187 1.89 -23.18 30.96
CA GLN A 187 1.67 -22.03 31.83
C GLN A 187 1.59 -22.49 33.29
N VAL A 188 2.28 -21.84 34.18
CA VAL A 188 2.18 -22.07 35.61
C VAL A 188 0.79 -21.67 36.10
N LYS A 189 0.14 -22.57 36.81
CA LYS A 189 -1.25 -22.36 37.32
C LYS A 189 -1.28 -21.14 38.27
N GLY A 190 -2.21 -20.23 38.04
CA GLY A 190 -2.41 -19.03 38.88
C GLY A 190 -1.42 -17.87 38.59
N SER A 191 -0.48 -18.01 37.64
CA SER A 191 0.49 -16.94 37.31
C SER A 191 -0.07 -15.87 36.37
N ALA A 192 -1.22 -16.11 35.71
CA ALA A 192 -1.78 -15.22 34.72
C ALA A 192 -2.32 -13.91 35.34
N LEU A 193 -1.84 -12.77 34.84
CA LEU A 193 -2.28 -11.43 35.20
C LEU A 193 -2.70 -10.65 33.94
N GLY A 194 -3.54 -9.62 34.13
CA GLY A 194 -4.01 -8.77 33.07
C GLY A 194 -4.80 -9.53 32.00
N LEU A 195 -4.56 -9.21 30.72
CA LEU A 195 -5.27 -9.81 29.58
C LEU A 195 -5.11 -11.34 29.50
N PHE A 196 -4.09 -11.92 30.14
CA PHE A 196 -3.90 -13.37 30.13
C PHE A 196 -4.95 -14.12 30.99
N LYS A 197 -5.64 -13.43 31.90
CA LYS A 197 -6.77 -14.00 32.64
C LYS A 197 -7.97 -14.38 31.75
N LYS A 198 -8.14 -13.74 30.58
CA LYS A 198 -9.17 -14.10 29.61
C LYS A 198 -8.97 -15.47 28.93
N ARG A 199 -7.80 -16.06 29.04
CA ARG A 199 -7.49 -17.34 28.41
C ARG A 199 -8.18 -18.47 29.16
N LYS A 200 -9.29 -19.01 28.59
CA LYS A 200 -10.08 -20.08 29.19
C LYS A 200 -9.31 -21.41 29.38
N LYS A 201 -8.22 -21.64 28.67
CA LYS A 201 -7.35 -22.82 28.81
C LYS A 201 -5.89 -22.39 28.73
N PRO A 202 -5.00 -22.93 29.61
CA PRO A 202 -3.57 -22.72 29.48
C PRO A 202 -3.12 -23.27 28.12
N LYS A 203 -2.40 -22.47 27.33
CA LYS A 203 -1.80 -22.97 26.09
C LYS A 203 -0.67 -23.94 26.45
N ILE A 204 -0.89 -25.22 26.17
CA ILE A 204 0.16 -26.23 26.13
C ILE A 204 0.64 -26.28 24.69
N ALA A 205 1.87 -25.88 24.44
CA ALA A 205 2.52 -26.02 23.15
C ALA A 205 3.46 -27.22 23.22
N HIS A 206 3.30 -28.20 22.34
CA HIS A 206 4.28 -29.25 22.13
C HIS A 206 5.48 -28.67 21.40
N ILE A 207 6.69 -28.95 21.86
CA ILE A 207 7.92 -28.49 21.21
C ILE A 207 8.09 -29.12 19.84
N ASP A 208 7.67 -30.38 19.68
CA ASP A 208 7.67 -31.09 18.39
C ASP A 208 6.73 -30.47 17.33
N SER A 209 5.74 -29.68 17.74
CA SER A 209 4.85 -28.94 16.82
C SER A 209 5.38 -27.55 16.47
N VAL A 210 6.59 -27.21 16.94
CA VAL A 210 7.25 -25.92 16.80
C VAL A 210 8.34 -26.08 15.74
N ASN A 211 8.43 -25.14 14.80
CA ASN A 211 9.51 -25.16 13.81
C ASN A 211 10.90 -25.01 14.48
N ASP A 212 11.96 -25.42 13.79
CA ASP A 212 13.33 -25.37 14.29
C ASP A 212 13.76 -24.00 14.81
N ASP A 213 13.34 -22.91 14.15
CA ASP A 213 13.66 -21.54 14.56
C ASP A 213 13.06 -21.19 15.91
N MET A 214 11.82 -21.61 16.16
CA MET A 214 11.14 -21.38 17.43
C MET A 214 11.73 -22.23 18.54
N SER A 215 12.09 -23.48 18.25
CA SER A 215 12.80 -24.35 19.20
C SER A 215 14.13 -23.71 19.60
N LYS A 216 14.95 -23.31 18.62
CA LYS A 216 16.20 -22.59 18.88
C LYS A 216 16.00 -21.34 19.75
N PHE A 217 14.99 -20.52 19.43
CA PHE A 217 14.68 -19.31 20.20
C PHE A 217 14.27 -19.60 21.64
N VAL A 218 13.48 -20.65 21.89
CA VAL A 218 13.04 -21.03 23.24
C VAL A 218 14.20 -21.54 24.08
N PHE A 219 15.04 -22.42 23.50
CA PHE A 219 16.16 -23.06 24.22
C PHE A 219 17.49 -22.31 24.18
N GLU A 220 17.58 -21.23 23.37
CA GLU A 220 18.79 -20.40 23.37
C GLU A 220 19.12 -19.91 24.80
N PRO A 221 20.36 -20.09 25.29
CA PRO A 221 20.75 -19.71 26.63
C PRO A 221 20.96 -18.18 26.77
N ARG A 222 19.95 -17.43 26.37
CA ARG A 222 19.89 -15.96 26.48
C ARG A 222 18.89 -15.57 27.57
N LEU A 223 19.32 -14.82 28.56
CA LEU A 223 18.50 -14.45 29.74
C LEU A 223 17.22 -13.68 29.32
N ILE A 224 17.34 -12.73 28.40
CA ILE A 224 16.22 -11.91 27.92
C ILE A 224 16.04 -12.05 26.42
N SER A 225 14.78 -12.15 25.98
CA SER A 225 14.42 -12.22 24.57
C SER A 225 13.17 -11.39 24.30
N PHE A 226 13.05 -10.89 23.06
CA PHE A 226 11.97 -10.01 22.62
C PHE A 226 11.31 -10.55 21.34
N HIS A 227 9.98 -10.43 21.24
CA HIS A 227 9.25 -10.69 20.00
C HIS A 227 7.91 -9.96 19.97
N LYS A 228 7.32 -9.77 18.78
CA LYS A 228 6.02 -9.15 18.63
C LYS A 228 4.88 -10.14 18.86
N SER A 229 3.80 -9.66 19.46
CA SER A 229 2.53 -10.40 19.53
C SER A 229 1.89 -10.54 18.15
N GLY A 230 1.29 -11.68 17.85
CA GLY A 230 0.50 -11.86 16.62
C GLY A 230 -0.83 -11.10 16.62
N VAL A 231 -1.18 -10.39 17.69
CA VAL A 231 -2.45 -9.66 17.84
C VAL A 231 -2.14 -8.24 18.27
N LYS A 232 -2.80 -7.27 17.64
CA LYS A 232 -2.71 -5.86 18.05
C LYS A 232 -3.43 -5.65 19.38
N SER A 233 -2.92 -4.73 20.19
CA SER A 233 -3.54 -4.36 21.46
C SER A 233 -4.91 -3.72 21.25
N THR A 234 -5.85 -4.07 22.12
CA THR A 234 -7.15 -3.41 22.25
C THR A 234 -7.11 -2.27 23.27
N VAL A 235 -6.06 -2.20 24.08
CA VAL A 235 -5.89 -1.22 25.15
C VAL A 235 -4.85 -0.19 24.76
N HIS A 236 -5.14 1.09 25.00
CA HIS A 236 -4.32 2.26 24.79
C HIS A 236 -4.08 2.62 23.31
N ARG A 237 -3.37 1.79 22.52
CA ARG A 237 -3.12 2.07 21.10
C ARG A 237 -3.16 0.80 20.25
N TYR A 238 -3.59 0.93 19.00
CA TYR A 238 -3.73 -0.19 18.06
C TYR A 238 -2.39 -0.55 17.42
N ALA A 239 -1.53 -1.18 18.21
CA ALA A 239 -0.19 -1.63 17.79
C ALA A 239 0.06 -3.07 18.21
N TYR A 240 0.95 -3.77 17.49
CA TYR A 240 1.39 -5.09 17.92
C TYR A 240 2.17 -4.96 19.21
N SER A 241 1.67 -5.63 20.26
CA SER A 241 2.31 -5.63 21.58
C SER A 241 3.64 -6.36 21.54
N ASP A 242 4.53 -6.01 22.47
CA ASP A 242 5.83 -6.65 22.63
C ASP A 242 5.78 -7.66 23.76
N TYR A 243 6.32 -8.85 23.50
CA TYR A 243 6.66 -9.81 24.51
C TYR A 243 8.10 -9.60 24.98
N ILE A 244 8.27 -9.57 26.30
CA ILE A 244 9.57 -9.61 26.96
C ILE A 244 9.62 -10.91 27.74
N LEU A 245 10.56 -11.78 27.37
CA LEU A 245 10.75 -13.08 28.00
C LEU A 245 12.01 -13.05 28.86
N ILE A 246 11.87 -13.38 30.14
CA ILE A 246 13.00 -13.60 31.05
C ILE A 246 13.06 -15.09 31.33
N LYS A 247 14.11 -15.75 30.85
CA LYS A 247 14.27 -17.21 30.96
C LYS A 247 14.81 -17.61 32.32
N LYS A 248 14.37 -18.80 32.79
CA LYS A 248 14.88 -19.48 33.99
C LYS A 248 15.74 -20.68 33.58
N PHE A 249 16.82 -20.89 34.29
CA PHE A 249 17.78 -21.92 33.96
C PHE A 249 18.00 -22.88 35.15
N ASN A 250 18.36 -24.15 34.84
CA ASN A 250 18.88 -25.08 35.79
C ASN A 250 20.38 -24.82 36.06
N LYS A 251 21.01 -25.62 36.94
CA LYS A 251 22.43 -25.51 37.23
C LYS A 251 23.32 -25.87 36.04
N GLN A 252 22.83 -26.60 35.09
CA GLN A 252 23.54 -27.04 33.85
C GLN A 252 23.47 -25.97 32.75
N GLY A 253 22.65 -24.98 32.90
CA GLY A 253 22.45 -23.91 31.90
C GLY A 253 21.30 -24.14 30.93
N ASP A 254 20.54 -25.21 31.13
CA ASP A 254 19.35 -25.47 30.26
C ASP A 254 18.18 -24.59 30.68
N VAL A 255 17.40 -24.16 29.70
CA VAL A 255 16.17 -23.38 29.91
C VAL A 255 15.07 -24.28 30.43
N ILE A 256 14.63 -24.03 31.67
CA ILE A 256 13.57 -24.80 32.37
C ILE A 256 12.21 -24.08 32.38
N GLY A 257 12.15 -22.83 31.95
CA GLY A 257 10.94 -22.02 31.95
C GLY A 257 11.25 -20.53 31.86
N GLY A 258 10.33 -19.71 32.30
CA GLY A 258 10.52 -18.27 32.31
C GLY A 258 9.28 -17.47 32.64
N ARG A 259 9.44 -16.16 32.56
CA ARG A 259 8.39 -15.15 32.76
C ARG A 259 8.15 -14.40 31.48
N ARG A 260 6.88 -14.13 31.16
CA ARG A 260 6.48 -13.38 29.99
C ARG A 260 5.73 -12.12 30.39
N PHE A 261 6.24 -10.98 29.97
CA PHE A 261 5.56 -9.69 30.05
C PHE A 261 5.05 -9.33 28.68
N LEU A 262 3.78 -8.96 28.57
CA LEU A 262 3.15 -8.43 27.36
C LEU A 262 2.80 -6.97 27.57
N GLY A 263 3.13 -6.11 26.62
CA GLY A 263 2.79 -4.70 26.72
C GLY A 263 3.24 -3.88 25.52
N LEU A 264 3.30 -2.58 25.72
CA LEU A 264 3.67 -1.61 24.70
C LEU A 264 4.78 -0.70 25.25
N PHE A 265 5.88 -0.55 24.52
CA PHE A 265 6.88 0.46 24.86
C PHE A 265 6.29 1.87 24.74
N THR A 266 6.55 2.74 25.68
CA THR A 266 6.05 4.12 25.66
C THR A 266 6.79 4.98 24.61
N SER A 267 6.23 6.14 24.25
CA SER A 267 6.83 7.05 23.27
C SER A 267 8.24 7.49 23.63
N SER A 268 8.55 7.56 24.92
CA SER A 268 9.89 7.90 25.43
C SER A 268 10.98 6.96 24.93
N VAL A 269 10.66 5.67 24.72
CA VAL A 269 11.61 4.67 24.23
C VAL A 269 12.01 4.94 22.77
N TYR A 270 11.09 5.49 21.98
CA TYR A 270 11.32 5.81 20.57
C TYR A 270 12.02 7.16 20.37
N ASN A 271 11.77 8.12 21.26
CA ASN A 271 12.27 9.50 21.14
C ASN A 271 13.62 9.72 21.82
N ASN A 272 13.94 8.96 22.88
CA ASN A 272 15.21 9.09 23.61
C ASN A 272 16.35 8.42 22.84
N SER A 273 17.59 8.83 23.17
CA SER A 273 18.80 8.17 22.65
C SER A 273 18.81 6.68 22.98
N PRO A 274 19.21 5.78 22.06
CA PRO A 274 19.32 4.35 22.33
C PRO A 274 20.32 4.01 23.46
N GLN A 275 21.26 4.90 23.75
CA GLN A 275 22.18 4.76 24.86
C GLN A 275 21.49 4.80 26.25
N ASN A 276 20.30 5.42 26.31
CA ASN A 276 19.52 5.49 27.53
C ASN A 276 18.60 4.27 27.73
N VAL A 277 18.58 3.34 26.76
CA VAL A 277 17.78 2.12 26.83
C VAL A 277 18.68 0.95 27.21
N PRO A 278 18.57 0.43 28.47
CA PRO A 278 19.36 -0.72 28.90
C PRO A 278 19.11 -1.91 27.96
N VAL A 279 20.03 -2.86 27.90
CA VAL A 279 20.07 -3.97 26.94
C VAL A 279 20.35 -3.48 25.50
N VAL A 280 19.68 -2.44 25.01
CA VAL A 280 19.94 -1.88 23.67
C VAL A 280 21.32 -1.24 23.61
N ARG A 281 21.67 -0.41 24.60
CA ARG A 281 23.00 0.21 24.67
C ARG A 281 24.13 -0.83 24.70
N ARG A 282 23.93 -1.96 25.41
CA ARG A 282 24.89 -3.07 25.44
C ARG A 282 25.00 -3.75 24.07
N LYS A 283 23.88 -4.00 23.39
CA LYS A 283 23.90 -4.57 22.03
C LYS A 283 24.67 -3.67 21.06
N ILE A 284 24.48 -2.35 21.15
CA ILE A 284 25.21 -1.37 20.33
C ILE A 284 26.71 -1.39 20.67
N ALA A 285 27.07 -1.41 21.96
CA ALA A 285 28.47 -1.50 22.39
C ALA A 285 29.15 -2.77 21.85
N LEU A 286 28.50 -3.93 21.97
CA LEU A 286 28.99 -5.19 21.45
C LEU A 286 29.11 -5.18 19.91
N ALA A 287 28.16 -4.57 19.19
CA ALA A 287 28.23 -4.44 17.74
C ALA A 287 29.42 -3.56 17.31
N LEU A 288 29.66 -2.44 18.02
CA LEU A 288 30.80 -1.56 17.77
C LEU A 288 32.13 -2.24 18.10
N GLU A 289 32.21 -2.99 19.18
CA GLU A 289 33.40 -3.77 19.55
C GLU A 289 33.73 -4.83 18.48
N LYS A 290 32.72 -5.62 18.08
CA LYS A 290 32.85 -6.67 17.05
C LYS A 290 33.14 -6.13 15.66
N SER A 291 32.84 -4.85 15.39
CA SER A 291 33.15 -4.23 14.10
C SER A 291 34.64 -4.12 13.78
N GLY A 292 35.50 -4.16 14.83
CA GLY A 292 36.94 -3.99 14.71
C GLY A 292 37.38 -2.56 14.40
N PHE A 293 36.47 -1.59 14.25
CA PHE A 293 36.83 -0.19 14.05
C PHE A 293 37.35 0.45 15.33
N LYS A 294 38.43 1.20 15.21
CA LYS A 294 39.00 1.90 16.37
C LYS A 294 38.18 3.12 16.76
N PRO A 295 37.87 3.35 18.04
CA PRO A 295 37.21 4.55 18.53
C PRO A 295 37.89 5.84 18.00
N GLY A 296 37.05 6.80 17.54
CA GLY A 296 37.53 8.06 17.00
C GLY A 296 37.78 8.06 15.48
N THR A 297 37.85 6.90 14.81
CA THR A 297 37.98 6.83 13.37
C THR A 297 36.66 7.21 12.67
N HIS A 298 36.73 7.62 11.40
CA HIS A 298 35.54 7.99 10.60
C HIS A 298 34.52 6.85 10.57
N ASN A 299 34.92 5.65 10.19
CA ASN A 299 34.04 4.48 10.13
C ASN A 299 33.37 4.14 11.47
N TYR A 300 34.09 4.32 12.60
CA TYR A 300 33.51 4.13 13.93
C TYR A 300 32.40 5.15 14.22
N LYS A 301 32.62 6.43 13.87
CA LYS A 301 31.63 7.51 14.06
C LYS A 301 30.40 7.27 13.20
N GLU A 302 30.60 6.96 11.91
CA GLU A 302 29.51 6.68 10.96
C GLU A 302 28.70 5.45 11.41
N LEU A 303 29.35 4.34 11.77
CA LEU A 303 28.66 3.14 12.27
C LEU A 303 27.85 3.46 13.54
N THR A 304 28.43 4.28 14.44
CA THR A 304 27.73 4.72 15.65
C THR A 304 26.48 5.53 15.30
N GLN A 305 26.57 6.45 14.34
CA GLN A 305 25.44 7.25 13.90
C GLN A 305 24.35 6.39 13.24
N ILE A 306 24.73 5.42 12.40
CA ILE A 306 23.81 4.45 11.81
C ILE A 306 23.08 3.68 12.91
N LEU A 307 23.80 3.12 13.89
CA LEU A 307 23.23 2.37 15.01
C LEU A 307 22.28 3.24 15.85
N PHE A 308 22.63 4.51 16.12
CA PHE A 308 21.78 5.40 16.90
C PHE A 308 20.51 5.82 16.19
N SER A 309 20.56 5.94 14.88
CA SER A 309 19.39 6.23 14.04
C SER A 309 18.61 4.98 13.64
N PHE A 310 19.10 3.78 13.97
CA PHE A 310 18.44 2.53 13.58
C PHE A 310 17.03 2.41 14.18
N PRO A 311 16.05 1.76 13.50
CA PRO A 311 14.70 1.62 14.03
C PRO A 311 14.69 0.98 15.42
N ARG A 312 14.00 1.61 16.36
CA ARG A 312 14.04 1.20 17.77
C ARG A 312 13.55 -0.23 17.97
N ASP A 313 12.50 -0.63 17.26
CA ASP A 313 12.00 -2.00 17.32
C ASP A 313 13.06 -3.03 16.86
N GLU A 314 13.85 -2.69 15.82
CA GLU A 314 14.93 -3.57 15.35
C GLU A 314 16.06 -3.64 16.39
N LEU A 315 16.46 -2.50 16.96
CA LEU A 315 17.46 -2.48 18.06
C LEU A 315 17.03 -3.34 19.26
N ILE A 316 15.74 -3.37 19.57
CA ILE A 316 15.21 -4.19 20.66
C ILE A 316 15.20 -5.66 20.29
N GLN A 317 14.76 -6.02 19.09
CA GLN A 317 14.51 -7.40 18.68
C GLN A 317 15.75 -8.12 18.15
N CYS A 318 16.62 -7.44 17.39
CA CYS A 318 17.83 -8.03 16.82
C CYS A 318 18.88 -8.39 17.88
N THR A 319 19.73 -9.34 17.56
CA THR A 319 20.98 -9.62 18.26
C THR A 319 22.05 -8.59 17.89
N SER A 320 23.15 -8.54 18.63
CA SER A 320 24.31 -7.67 18.28
C SER A 320 24.93 -8.07 16.93
N ASP A 321 24.91 -9.36 16.60
CA ASP A 321 25.50 -9.88 15.35
C ASP A 321 24.60 -9.53 14.14
N GLU A 322 23.30 -9.69 14.26
CA GLU A 322 22.34 -9.24 13.24
C GLU A 322 22.43 -7.72 13.02
N LEU A 323 22.52 -6.94 14.08
CA LEU A 323 22.68 -5.48 13.99
C LEU A 323 23.97 -5.12 13.26
N LEU A 324 25.09 -5.74 13.60
CA LEU A 324 26.37 -5.50 12.95
C LEU A 324 26.33 -5.89 11.48
N ALA A 325 25.75 -7.05 11.14
CA ALA A 325 25.65 -7.53 9.78
C ALA A 325 24.90 -6.54 8.87
N VAL A 326 23.75 -6.02 9.33
CA VAL A 326 22.96 -5.05 8.56
C VAL A 326 23.64 -3.68 8.54
N THR A 327 24.09 -3.16 9.70
CA THR A 327 24.63 -1.79 9.77
C THR A 327 25.98 -1.64 9.09
N SER A 328 26.81 -2.70 9.03
CA SER A 328 28.04 -2.70 8.23
C SER A 328 27.77 -2.61 6.74
N GLN A 329 26.71 -3.28 6.25
CA GLN A 329 26.30 -3.15 4.86
C GLN A 329 25.72 -1.75 4.58
N VAL A 330 24.94 -1.18 5.51
CA VAL A 330 24.46 0.20 5.41
C VAL A 330 25.62 1.19 5.35
N LEU A 331 26.65 0.99 6.16
CA LEU A 331 27.88 1.80 6.12
C LEU A 331 28.57 1.72 4.76
N ALA A 332 28.65 0.53 4.18
CA ALA A 332 29.30 0.30 2.87
C ALA A 332 28.54 0.97 1.69
N ILE A 333 27.23 1.20 1.82
CA ILE A 333 26.40 1.82 0.76
C ILE A 333 26.29 3.34 0.90
N GLN A 334 26.63 3.95 2.05
CA GLN A 334 26.49 5.40 2.24
C GLN A 334 27.20 6.23 1.17
N GLU A 335 28.31 5.75 0.63
CA GLU A 335 29.07 6.41 -0.44
C GLU A 335 28.62 6.00 -1.85
N ARG A 336 27.82 4.93 -1.97
CA ARG A 336 27.47 4.29 -3.24
C ARG A 336 25.99 4.41 -3.52
N ARG A 337 25.32 5.40 -3.62
CA ARG A 337 23.91 5.59 -4.04
C ARG A 337 23.22 4.32 -4.55
N GLN A 338 23.13 3.28 -3.69
CA GLN A 338 22.56 1.99 -4.03
C GLN A 338 21.29 1.72 -3.22
N ILE A 339 20.37 0.99 -3.82
CA ILE A 339 19.21 0.50 -3.12
C ILE A 339 19.56 -0.81 -2.43
N ARG A 340 19.15 -0.93 -1.17
CA ARG A 340 19.31 -2.17 -0.41
C ARG A 340 18.03 -2.52 0.32
N LEU A 341 17.75 -3.81 0.36
CA LEU A 341 16.60 -4.37 1.06
C LEU A 341 17.09 -5.39 2.10
N PHE A 342 16.91 -5.07 3.38
CA PHE A 342 17.21 -6.00 4.46
C PHE A 342 15.90 -6.58 4.99
N LEU A 343 15.83 -7.90 5.06
CA LEU A 343 14.67 -8.61 5.56
C LEU A 343 15.04 -9.38 6.82
N ARG A 344 14.18 -9.35 7.81
CA ARG A 344 14.31 -10.15 9.03
C ARG A 344 12.99 -10.86 9.33
N LYS A 345 13.04 -12.17 9.43
CA LYS A 345 11.94 -13.02 9.88
C LYS A 345 11.96 -13.06 11.41
N ASP A 346 10.80 -12.94 12.06
CA ASP A 346 10.72 -13.19 13.49
C ASP A 346 10.87 -14.69 13.81
N PRO A 347 11.28 -15.06 15.04
CA PRO A 347 11.51 -16.47 15.41
C PRO A 347 10.30 -17.39 15.24
N TYR A 348 9.09 -16.82 15.24
CA TYR A 348 7.85 -17.59 15.06
C TYR A 348 7.39 -17.65 13.60
N GLY A 349 8.10 -17.00 12.66
CA GLY A 349 7.76 -16.92 11.25
C GLY A 349 6.47 -16.14 10.97
N ARG A 350 5.96 -15.36 11.93
CA ARG A 350 4.69 -14.62 11.82
C ARG A 350 4.84 -13.21 11.31
N PHE A 351 6.04 -12.65 11.41
CA PHE A 351 6.36 -11.32 10.96
C PHE A 351 7.59 -11.32 10.08
N VAL A 352 7.57 -10.47 9.08
CA VAL A 352 8.76 -10.08 8.30
C VAL A 352 8.92 -8.57 8.44
N SER A 353 10.08 -8.15 8.95
CA SER A 353 10.49 -6.76 8.93
C SER A 353 11.36 -6.52 7.71
N ALA A 354 11.04 -5.50 6.93
CA ALA A 354 11.79 -5.10 5.74
C ALA A 354 12.31 -3.66 5.92
N LEU A 355 13.62 -3.51 5.82
CA LEU A 355 14.28 -2.21 5.81
C LEU A 355 14.75 -1.91 4.40
N LEU A 356 14.12 -0.94 3.76
CA LEU A 356 14.43 -0.50 2.41
C LEU A 356 15.18 0.83 2.48
N TYR A 357 16.42 0.82 2.00
CA TYR A 357 17.25 2.01 1.83
C TYR A 357 17.25 2.43 0.37
N ILE A 358 16.93 3.69 0.11
CA ILE A 358 16.82 4.26 -1.24
C ILE A 358 17.53 5.62 -1.25
N PRO A 359 18.36 5.95 -2.27
CA PRO A 359 18.86 7.30 -2.47
C PRO A 359 17.72 8.33 -2.50
N LYS A 360 17.89 9.46 -1.80
CA LYS A 360 16.82 10.46 -1.65
C LYS A 360 16.37 11.10 -2.97
N ASP A 361 17.28 11.21 -3.93
CA ASP A 361 17.04 11.76 -5.26
C ASP A 361 16.05 10.93 -6.09
N ILE A 362 16.01 9.61 -5.89
CA ILE A 362 15.07 8.71 -6.58
C ILE A 362 13.89 8.28 -5.69
N TYR A 363 13.90 8.63 -4.40
CA TYR A 363 12.84 8.26 -3.48
C TYR A 363 11.53 8.97 -3.80
N ASN A 364 10.48 8.22 -4.05
CA ASN A 364 9.12 8.72 -4.18
C ASN A 364 8.11 7.71 -3.62
N THR A 365 6.88 8.18 -3.39
CA THR A 365 5.80 7.35 -2.83
C THR A 365 5.48 6.15 -3.72
N ARG A 366 5.48 6.32 -5.05
CA ARG A 366 5.18 5.26 -6.01
C ARG A 366 6.19 4.12 -5.93
N LEU A 367 7.49 4.44 -5.88
CA LEU A 367 8.57 3.45 -5.71
C LEU A 367 8.37 2.66 -4.42
N ARG A 368 8.19 3.35 -3.30
CA ARG A 368 7.93 2.71 -2.00
C ARG A 368 6.71 1.77 -2.06
N GLU A 369 5.60 2.23 -2.65
CA GLU A 369 4.37 1.43 -2.78
C GLU A 369 4.54 0.22 -3.71
N ASN A 370 5.29 0.35 -4.79
CA ASN A 370 5.57 -0.77 -5.69
C ASN A 370 6.43 -1.85 -5.01
N VAL A 371 7.46 -1.45 -4.26
CA VAL A 371 8.25 -2.41 -3.47
C VAL A 371 7.38 -3.07 -2.40
N ARG A 372 6.53 -2.32 -1.70
CA ARG A 372 5.58 -2.87 -0.73
C ARG A 372 4.66 -3.91 -1.38
N LYS A 373 4.05 -3.59 -2.53
CA LYS A 373 3.17 -4.51 -3.27
C LYS A 373 3.90 -5.79 -3.69
N MET A 374 5.14 -5.67 -4.17
CA MET A 374 5.97 -6.81 -4.54
C MET A 374 6.23 -7.73 -3.34
N LEU A 375 6.56 -7.16 -2.16
CA LEU A 375 6.76 -7.93 -0.94
C LEU A 375 5.45 -8.59 -0.47
N MET A 376 4.31 -7.87 -0.54
CA MET A 376 3.00 -8.43 -0.19
C MET A 376 2.54 -9.56 -1.12
N GLN A 377 2.93 -9.52 -2.40
CA GLN A 377 2.65 -10.62 -3.34
C GLN A 377 3.51 -11.86 -3.06
N HIS A 378 4.73 -11.65 -2.55
CA HIS A 378 5.63 -12.74 -2.21
C HIS A 378 5.25 -13.41 -0.87
N PHE A 379 4.85 -12.61 0.11
CA PHE A 379 4.41 -13.07 1.43
C PHE A 379 2.88 -13.06 1.50
N ASP A 380 2.27 -14.09 2.07
CA ASP A 380 0.82 -14.10 2.34
C ASP A 380 0.52 -13.21 3.55
N VAL A 381 0.30 -11.92 3.28
CA VAL A 381 0.20 -10.86 4.28
C VAL A 381 -1.25 -10.66 4.73
N ASP A 382 -1.47 -10.63 6.04
CA ASP A 382 -2.75 -10.32 6.69
C ASP A 382 -2.86 -8.84 7.14
N GLY A 383 -1.72 -8.22 7.42
CA GLY A 383 -1.64 -6.82 7.83
C GLY A 383 -0.23 -6.28 7.70
N TRP A 384 -0.11 -4.99 7.59
CA TRP A 384 1.18 -4.33 7.48
C TRP A 384 1.16 -2.96 8.15
N ASP A 385 2.34 -2.51 8.59
CA ASP A 385 2.61 -1.14 9.06
C ASP A 385 3.87 -0.62 8.38
N PHE A 386 4.01 0.69 8.22
CA PHE A 386 5.23 1.27 7.69
C PHE A 386 5.60 2.58 8.37
N THR A 387 6.90 2.87 8.35
CA THR A 387 7.46 4.16 8.76
C THR A 387 8.55 4.56 7.78
N THR A 388 8.61 5.84 7.43
CA THR A 388 9.71 6.39 6.61
C THR A 388 10.50 7.38 7.46
N PHE A 389 11.81 7.31 7.36
CA PHE A 389 12.74 8.16 8.08
C PHE A 389 13.72 8.83 7.10
N PHE A 390 13.81 10.15 7.18
CA PHE A 390 14.76 10.96 6.47
C PHE A 390 15.76 11.53 7.47
N SER A 391 17.02 11.10 7.39
CA SER A 391 18.13 11.64 8.19
C SER A 391 18.93 12.64 7.34
N GLU A 392 20.06 13.12 7.83
CA GLU A 392 21.04 13.88 7.06
C GLU A 392 21.78 13.02 6.00
N SER A 393 21.74 11.69 6.13
CA SER A 393 22.27 10.74 5.12
C SER A 393 21.65 10.98 3.74
N ILE A 394 22.40 10.64 2.68
CA ILE A 394 21.92 10.63 1.28
C ILE A 394 20.81 9.61 1.04
N LEU A 395 20.60 8.67 1.97
CA LEU A 395 19.61 7.60 1.88
C LEU A 395 18.34 7.93 2.67
N ALA A 396 17.19 7.68 2.07
CA ALA A 396 15.92 7.56 2.76
C ALA A 396 15.74 6.10 3.21
N ARG A 397 15.18 5.88 4.39
CA ARG A 397 14.90 4.56 4.93
C ARG A 397 13.40 4.36 5.11
N SER A 398 12.83 3.35 4.48
CA SER A 398 11.48 2.90 4.74
C SER A 398 11.51 1.55 5.44
N ARG A 399 10.82 1.45 6.58
CA ARG A 399 10.64 0.21 7.31
C ARG A 399 9.21 -0.27 7.12
N PHE A 400 9.05 -1.52 6.69
CA PHE A 400 7.77 -2.22 6.64
C PHE A 400 7.79 -3.35 7.66
N VAL A 401 6.65 -3.61 8.27
CA VAL A 401 6.41 -4.77 9.13
C VAL A 401 5.20 -5.48 8.59
N PHE A 402 5.41 -6.67 8.04
CA PHE A 402 4.36 -7.51 7.48
C PHE A 402 3.96 -8.59 8.49
N ARG A 403 2.69 -8.68 8.81
CA ARG A 403 2.11 -9.81 9.50
C ARG A 403 1.64 -10.84 8.49
N LEU A 404 2.04 -12.08 8.67
CA LEU A 404 1.73 -13.18 7.76
C LEU A 404 0.49 -13.94 8.23
N LYS A 405 -0.34 -14.37 7.29
CA LYS A 405 -1.46 -15.28 7.56
C LYS A 405 -0.97 -16.66 7.99
N THR A 406 0.02 -17.15 7.23
CA THR A 406 0.66 -18.44 7.50
C THR A 406 2.11 -18.21 7.90
N PRO A 407 2.59 -18.78 9.03
CA PRO A 407 3.99 -18.68 9.42
C PRO A 407 4.93 -19.26 8.36
N ILE A 408 6.01 -18.52 8.05
CA ILE A 408 7.05 -19.00 7.14
C ILE A 408 7.92 -20.03 7.85
N VAL A 409 8.01 -21.21 7.26
CA VAL A 409 8.93 -22.29 7.65
C VAL A 409 10.06 -22.34 6.60
N GLY A 410 11.32 -22.32 7.04
CA GLY A 410 12.48 -22.34 6.16
C GLY A 410 13.10 -20.96 5.90
N GLU A 411 14.03 -20.91 4.98
CA GLU A 411 14.78 -19.70 4.62
C GLU A 411 14.04 -18.89 3.55
N ILE A 412 14.23 -17.58 3.58
CA ILE A 412 13.73 -16.64 2.58
C ILE A 412 14.88 -16.32 1.63
N ASP A 413 14.63 -16.36 0.34
CA ASP A 413 15.59 -15.90 -0.67
C ASP A 413 15.63 -14.35 -0.69
N PHE A 414 16.48 -13.81 0.18
CA PHE A 414 16.63 -12.35 0.33
C PHE A 414 17.24 -11.71 -0.92
N ASP A 415 18.19 -12.38 -1.58
CA ASP A 415 18.88 -11.86 -2.76
C ASP A 415 17.92 -11.69 -3.95
N MET A 416 17.02 -12.63 -4.13
CA MET A 416 15.98 -12.54 -5.16
C MET A 416 15.04 -11.36 -4.92
N LEU A 417 14.62 -11.14 -3.66
CA LEU A 417 13.72 -10.04 -3.31
C LEU A 417 14.42 -8.68 -3.42
N GLU A 418 15.69 -8.59 -3.02
CA GLU A 418 16.48 -7.38 -3.20
C GLU A 418 16.65 -7.03 -4.69
N LYS A 419 16.99 -8.01 -5.54
CA LYS A 419 17.07 -7.81 -6.99
C LYS A 419 15.76 -7.32 -7.58
N LYS A 420 14.62 -7.85 -7.14
CA LYS A 420 13.29 -7.36 -7.56
C LYS A 420 13.07 -5.92 -7.12
N ALA A 421 13.45 -5.54 -5.88
CA ALA A 421 13.32 -4.18 -5.38
C ALA A 421 14.21 -3.20 -6.18
N ILE A 422 15.44 -3.59 -6.52
CA ILE A 422 16.35 -2.82 -7.38
C ILE A 422 15.74 -2.62 -8.76
N ASN A 423 15.17 -3.66 -9.37
CA ASN A 423 14.53 -3.57 -10.68
C ASN A 423 13.31 -2.62 -10.67
N ILE A 424 12.50 -2.65 -9.61
CA ILE A 424 11.38 -1.71 -9.44
C ILE A 424 11.87 -0.26 -9.35
N ALA A 425 13.06 -0.06 -8.83
CA ALA A 425 13.65 1.26 -8.61
C ALA A 425 14.49 1.77 -9.78
N ARG A 426 14.74 0.93 -10.80
CA ARG A 426 15.38 1.38 -12.03
C ARG A 426 14.62 2.59 -12.57
N GLN A 427 15.36 3.63 -12.91
CA GLN A 427 14.75 4.82 -13.49
C GLN A 427 14.23 4.46 -14.89
N TRP A 428 13.13 5.08 -15.27
CA TRP A 428 12.57 4.96 -16.62
C TRP A 428 13.60 5.23 -17.72
N THR A 429 14.56 6.10 -17.45
CA THR A 429 15.69 6.42 -18.34
C THR A 429 16.65 5.26 -18.52
N ASP A 430 16.93 4.50 -17.45
CA ASP A 430 17.79 3.30 -17.53
C ASP A 430 17.10 2.20 -18.35
N GLU A 431 15.79 2.01 -18.12
CA GLU A 431 14.98 1.09 -18.93
C GLU A 431 14.91 1.55 -20.40
N LEU A 432 14.87 2.86 -20.66
CA LEU A 432 14.88 3.40 -22.02
C LEU A 432 16.19 3.06 -22.73
N ARG A 433 17.32 3.22 -22.04
CA ARG A 433 18.63 2.87 -22.59
C ARG A 433 18.73 1.39 -22.98
N GLU A 434 18.36 0.51 -22.05
CA GLU A 434 18.32 -0.94 -22.31
C GLU A 434 17.39 -1.27 -23.49
N SER A 435 16.14 -0.75 -23.46
CA SER A 435 15.15 -1.02 -24.49
C SER A 435 15.56 -0.50 -25.88
N LEU A 436 16.23 0.64 -25.96
CA LEU A 436 16.77 1.16 -27.23
C LEU A 436 17.95 0.32 -27.72
N THR A 437 18.85 -0.09 -26.82
CA THR A 437 19.99 -0.95 -27.17
C THR A 437 19.52 -2.33 -27.65
N ASP A 438 18.53 -2.93 -26.97
CA ASP A 438 17.94 -4.21 -27.37
C ASP A 438 17.24 -4.13 -28.74
N ALA A 439 16.55 -3.02 -29.03
CA ALA A 439 15.76 -2.89 -30.24
C ALA A 439 16.57 -2.44 -31.47
N LEU A 440 17.64 -1.63 -31.29
CA LEU A 440 18.36 -0.94 -32.36
C LEU A 440 19.84 -1.33 -32.45
N GLY A 441 20.34 -2.16 -31.51
CA GLY A 441 21.75 -2.47 -31.33
C GLY A 441 22.48 -1.42 -30.50
N GLU A 442 23.71 -1.76 -30.05
CA GLU A 442 24.41 -0.97 -29.03
C GLU A 442 24.76 0.45 -29.51
N GLU A 443 25.31 0.60 -30.71
CA GLU A 443 25.76 1.89 -31.26
C GLU A 443 24.57 2.85 -31.47
N VAL A 444 23.57 2.42 -32.24
CA VAL A 444 22.38 3.24 -32.54
C VAL A 444 21.53 3.45 -31.28
N GLY A 445 21.40 2.43 -30.43
CA GLY A 445 20.61 2.52 -29.21
C GLY A 445 21.15 3.55 -28.22
N VAL A 446 22.49 3.61 -28.05
CA VAL A 446 23.15 4.62 -27.20
C VAL A 446 23.03 6.03 -27.79
N GLU A 447 23.19 6.18 -29.10
CA GLU A 447 23.00 7.46 -29.78
C GLU A 447 21.58 8.00 -29.58
N GLN A 448 20.58 7.15 -29.77
CA GLN A 448 19.17 7.50 -29.57
C GLN A 448 18.86 7.82 -28.10
N TYR A 449 19.43 7.05 -27.17
CA TYR A 449 19.29 7.34 -25.75
C TYR A 449 19.79 8.74 -25.42
N ASN A 450 21.01 9.11 -25.84
CA ASN A 450 21.58 10.43 -25.58
C ASN A 450 20.74 11.58 -26.16
N HIS A 451 20.00 11.32 -27.24
CA HIS A 451 19.12 12.31 -27.85
C HIS A 451 17.77 12.44 -27.11
N PHE A 452 17.25 11.34 -26.53
CA PHE A 452 15.89 11.27 -25.98
C PHE A 452 15.83 11.15 -24.45
N GLU A 453 16.96 11.04 -23.72
CA GLU A 453 16.95 10.79 -22.27
C GLU A 453 16.18 11.85 -21.47
N GLU A 454 16.27 13.13 -21.88
CA GLU A 454 15.57 14.26 -21.28
C GLU A 454 14.34 14.72 -22.07
N ALA A 455 14.06 14.10 -23.21
CA ALA A 455 13.02 14.54 -24.14
C ALA A 455 11.59 14.33 -23.58
N PHE A 456 11.38 13.24 -22.87
CA PHE A 456 10.06 12.83 -22.39
C PHE A 456 9.69 13.49 -21.05
N PRO A 457 8.53 14.16 -20.94
CA PRO A 457 8.07 14.77 -19.70
C PRO A 457 7.67 13.71 -18.67
N THR A 458 7.65 14.11 -17.38
CA THR A 458 7.26 13.21 -16.27
C THR A 458 5.88 12.59 -16.50
N SER A 459 4.90 13.37 -17.00
CA SER A 459 3.56 12.87 -17.30
C SER A 459 3.56 11.71 -18.32
N TYR A 460 4.45 11.75 -19.33
CA TYR A 460 4.60 10.63 -20.26
C TYR A 460 5.20 9.40 -19.57
N ARG A 461 6.28 9.59 -18.80
CA ARG A 461 6.98 8.51 -18.09
C ARG A 461 6.10 7.80 -17.06
N GLU A 462 5.10 8.50 -16.53
CA GLU A 462 4.11 7.93 -15.61
C GLU A 462 3.05 7.05 -16.30
N HIS A 463 2.74 7.34 -17.57
CA HIS A 463 1.70 6.63 -18.32
C HIS A 463 2.26 5.50 -19.19
N PHE A 464 3.49 5.64 -19.71
CA PHE A 464 4.08 4.70 -20.66
C PHE A 464 5.40 4.13 -20.16
N SER A 465 5.59 2.81 -20.34
CA SER A 465 6.88 2.17 -20.11
C SER A 465 7.93 2.63 -21.13
N ALA A 466 9.18 2.52 -20.78
CA ALA A 466 10.31 2.82 -21.67
C ALA A 466 10.26 2.00 -22.98
N ARG A 467 9.77 0.77 -22.91
CA ARG A 467 9.60 -0.12 -24.08
C ARG A 467 8.59 0.45 -25.09
N VAL A 468 7.51 1.10 -24.63
CA VAL A 468 6.55 1.81 -25.50
C VAL A 468 7.19 3.03 -26.12
N ALA A 469 8.02 3.75 -25.35
CA ALA A 469 8.75 4.93 -25.85
C ALA A 469 9.67 4.61 -27.03
N VAL A 470 10.28 3.41 -27.09
CA VAL A 470 11.11 2.99 -28.25
C VAL A 470 10.29 3.04 -29.55
N THR A 471 9.07 2.51 -29.52
CA THR A 471 8.17 2.57 -30.71
C THR A 471 7.77 4.01 -31.05
N ASP A 472 7.52 4.83 -30.03
CA ASP A 472 7.16 6.23 -30.21
C ASP A 472 8.37 7.03 -30.78
N ILE A 473 9.60 6.77 -30.32
CA ILE A 473 10.83 7.35 -30.86
C ILE A 473 10.98 7.03 -32.34
N GLN A 474 10.80 5.78 -32.74
CA GLN A 474 10.91 5.38 -34.16
C GLN A 474 9.89 6.14 -35.02
N ARG A 475 8.69 6.43 -34.51
CA ARG A 475 7.67 7.21 -35.24
C ARG A 475 8.02 8.69 -35.28
N ILE A 476 8.55 9.25 -34.21
CA ILE A 476 9.03 10.64 -34.15
C ILE A 476 10.15 10.85 -35.17
N GLN A 477 11.07 9.91 -35.29
CA GLN A 477 12.17 9.96 -36.25
C GLN A 477 11.71 9.88 -37.73
N ALA A 478 10.60 9.21 -37.97
CA ALA A 478 10.00 9.15 -39.32
C ALA A 478 9.35 10.47 -39.74
N LEU A 479 9.17 11.45 -38.82
CA LEU A 479 8.62 12.76 -39.14
C LEU A 479 9.72 13.66 -39.72
N SER A 480 9.40 14.38 -40.78
CA SER A 480 10.34 15.27 -41.48
C SER A 480 9.62 16.53 -41.97
N ILE A 481 10.23 17.68 -41.67
CA ILE A 481 9.77 18.96 -42.21
C ILE A 481 10.03 19.04 -43.70
N LYS A 482 11.19 18.51 -44.15
CA LYS A 482 11.64 18.61 -45.55
C LYS A 482 10.73 17.86 -46.51
N ASP A 483 10.18 16.72 -46.06
CA ASP A 483 9.35 15.87 -46.89
C ASP A 483 7.83 16.14 -46.69
N ASN A 484 7.48 17.22 -46.00
CA ASN A 484 6.10 17.56 -45.59
C ASN A 484 5.41 16.44 -44.78
N ASN A 485 6.16 15.57 -44.17
CA ASN A 485 5.68 14.46 -43.32
C ASN A 485 5.65 14.88 -41.85
N ARG A 486 4.69 15.74 -41.48
CA ARG A 486 4.60 16.29 -40.12
C ARG A 486 3.72 15.49 -39.18
N LEU A 487 3.01 14.49 -39.70
CA LEU A 487 2.01 13.72 -38.96
C LEU A 487 2.27 12.23 -39.10
N ALA A 488 2.30 11.53 -37.98
CA ALA A 488 2.27 10.07 -37.93
C ALA A 488 1.18 9.61 -36.97
N ILE A 489 0.63 8.43 -37.23
CA ILE A 489 -0.43 7.87 -36.40
C ILE A 489 -0.15 6.41 -36.06
N ASN A 490 -0.64 5.98 -34.89
CA ASN A 490 -0.59 4.60 -34.44
C ASN A 490 -1.96 4.19 -33.87
N PHE A 491 -2.65 3.36 -34.62
CA PHE A 491 -3.95 2.83 -34.23
C PHE A 491 -3.77 1.39 -33.71
N TYR A 492 -4.20 1.13 -32.44
CA TYR A 492 -3.94 -0.14 -31.76
C TYR A 492 -5.00 -0.42 -30.68
N ARG A 493 -4.99 -1.61 -30.10
CA ARG A 493 -5.85 -2.00 -28.96
C ARG A 493 -5.01 -2.06 -27.69
N SER A 494 -5.53 -1.49 -26.60
CA SER A 494 -4.93 -1.64 -25.27
C SER A 494 -5.07 -3.09 -24.77
N GLN A 495 -4.03 -3.60 -24.10
CA GLN A 495 -4.03 -4.93 -23.48
C GLN A 495 -4.50 -4.89 -22.01
N GLU A 496 -5.09 -3.81 -21.55
CA GLU A 496 -5.55 -3.69 -20.18
C GLU A 496 -6.77 -4.57 -19.88
N PRO A 497 -6.86 -5.16 -18.65
CA PRO A 497 -7.91 -6.13 -18.29
C PRO A 497 -9.34 -5.56 -18.24
N GLN A 498 -9.53 -4.26 -18.28
CA GLN A 498 -10.82 -3.58 -18.04
C GLN A 498 -11.60 -3.17 -19.29
N GLY A 499 -11.40 -3.86 -20.40
CA GLY A 499 -12.19 -3.65 -21.60
C GLY A 499 -11.34 -3.29 -22.82
N SER A 500 -11.73 -3.80 -23.97
CA SER A 500 -11.03 -3.57 -25.24
C SER A 500 -11.27 -2.16 -25.77
N VAL A 501 -10.60 -1.18 -25.14
CA VAL A 501 -10.61 0.20 -25.61
C VAL A 501 -9.66 0.32 -26.80
N LEU A 502 -10.15 0.93 -27.89
CA LEU A 502 -9.31 1.28 -29.03
C LEU A 502 -8.45 2.48 -28.65
N LYS A 503 -7.18 2.45 -29.03
CA LYS A 503 -6.22 3.50 -28.79
C LYS A 503 -5.69 4.06 -30.12
N LEU A 504 -5.52 5.37 -30.14
CA LEU A 504 -4.93 6.09 -31.25
C LEU A 504 -3.89 7.07 -30.73
N LYS A 505 -2.62 6.87 -31.09
CA LYS A 505 -1.60 7.90 -30.89
C LYS A 505 -1.41 8.70 -32.16
N ILE A 506 -1.45 10.02 -32.02
CA ILE A 506 -1.16 10.97 -33.10
C ILE A 506 0.09 11.72 -32.74
N PHE A 507 1.07 11.73 -33.63
CA PHE A 507 2.35 12.42 -33.52
C PHE A 507 2.35 13.59 -34.47
N HIS A 508 2.60 14.80 -33.97
CA HIS A 508 2.69 16.00 -34.82
C HIS A 508 3.95 16.81 -34.50
N TYR A 509 4.68 17.16 -35.55
CA TYR A 509 5.94 17.86 -35.44
C TYR A 509 5.74 19.37 -35.30
N ASN A 510 6.30 19.97 -34.24
CA ASN A 510 6.37 21.39 -33.88
C ASN A 510 5.05 22.09 -33.55
N ASP A 511 3.94 21.75 -34.17
CA ASP A 511 2.70 22.47 -33.97
C ASP A 511 1.72 21.65 -33.11
N ALA A 512 1.07 22.30 -32.14
CA ALA A 512 -0.01 21.69 -31.38
C ALA A 512 -1.27 21.58 -32.25
N LEU A 513 -1.93 20.40 -32.24
CA LEU A 513 -3.18 20.19 -32.94
C LEU A 513 -4.35 20.70 -32.08
N LEU A 514 -5.31 21.34 -32.73
CA LEU A 514 -6.56 21.73 -32.07
C LEU A 514 -7.52 20.55 -32.03
N LEU A 515 -8.04 20.23 -30.86
CA LEU A 515 -9.03 19.14 -30.69
C LEU A 515 -10.31 19.43 -31.50
N SER A 516 -10.68 20.71 -31.65
CA SER A 516 -11.82 21.13 -32.48
C SER A 516 -11.71 20.72 -33.97
N ASP A 517 -10.49 20.57 -34.46
CA ASP A 517 -10.24 20.17 -35.85
C ASP A 517 -10.14 18.64 -35.97
N LEU A 518 -9.58 18.01 -34.93
CA LEU A 518 -9.27 16.59 -34.91
C LEU A 518 -10.50 15.70 -34.60
N ILE A 519 -11.28 16.08 -33.58
CA ILE A 519 -12.45 15.31 -33.15
C ILE A 519 -13.46 15.10 -34.31
N PRO A 520 -13.83 16.10 -35.14
CA PRO A 520 -14.73 15.89 -36.22
C PRO A 520 -14.24 14.90 -37.29
N VAL A 521 -12.93 14.79 -37.49
CA VAL A 521 -12.34 13.78 -38.40
C VAL A 521 -12.54 12.38 -37.85
N LEU A 522 -12.28 12.18 -36.55
CA LEU A 522 -12.46 10.88 -35.88
C LEU A 522 -13.96 10.47 -35.85
N GLU A 523 -14.86 11.40 -35.53
CA GLU A 523 -16.30 11.14 -35.49
C GLU A 523 -16.87 10.79 -36.86
N ASN A 524 -16.42 11.48 -37.91
CA ASN A 524 -16.82 11.17 -39.29
C ASN A 524 -16.22 9.84 -39.77
N LEU A 525 -15.16 9.34 -39.19
CA LEU A 525 -14.66 7.98 -39.40
C LEU A 525 -15.40 6.93 -38.56
N GLY A 526 -16.32 7.36 -37.67
CA GLY A 526 -17.15 6.48 -36.84
C GLY A 526 -16.57 6.18 -35.46
N LEU A 527 -15.52 6.89 -35.05
CA LEU A 527 -14.86 6.71 -33.75
C LEU A 527 -15.35 7.80 -32.81
N LYS A 528 -15.75 7.39 -31.60
CA LYS A 528 -16.11 8.32 -30.51
C LYS A 528 -14.91 8.49 -29.57
N VAL A 529 -14.52 9.73 -29.33
CA VAL A 529 -13.47 10.08 -28.38
C VAL A 529 -14.02 10.01 -26.98
N VAL A 530 -13.38 9.21 -26.11
CA VAL A 530 -13.70 9.06 -24.70
C VAL A 530 -12.78 9.91 -23.85
N ASP A 531 -11.48 9.88 -24.14
CA ASP A 531 -10.44 10.56 -23.38
C ASP A 531 -9.25 10.89 -24.29
N GLU A 532 -8.45 11.89 -23.88
CA GLU A 532 -7.26 12.33 -24.60
C GLU A 532 -6.19 12.75 -23.60
N LEU A 533 -4.95 12.30 -23.83
CA LEU A 533 -3.77 12.65 -23.06
C LEU A 533 -2.71 13.27 -23.99
N PRO A 534 -2.43 14.59 -23.85
CA PRO A 534 -1.41 15.26 -24.64
C PRO A 534 -0.03 15.22 -23.98
N PHE A 535 1.01 15.00 -24.77
CA PHE A 535 2.40 15.02 -24.31
C PHE A 535 3.24 15.85 -25.28
N ARG A 536 4.10 16.70 -24.71
CA ARG A 536 5.10 17.46 -25.49
C ARG A 536 6.47 16.85 -25.30
N ILE A 537 7.00 16.24 -26.34
CA ILE A 537 8.33 15.64 -26.37
C ILE A 537 9.32 16.69 -26.93
N ARG A 538 10.35 17.02 -26.15
CA ARG A 538 11.35 18.01 -26.55
C ARG A 538 12.42 17.32 -27.38
N LEU A 539 12.61 17.75 -28.63
CA LEU A 539 13.62 17.18 -29.53
C LEU A 539 14.91 18.03 -29.56
N SER A 540 14.76 19.34 -29.42
CA SER A 540 15.84 20.32 -29.31
C SER A 540 15.29 21.60 -28.69
N ASP A 541 16.11 22.65 -28.53
CA ASP A 541 15.67 23.93 -27.98
C ASP A 541 14.49 24.55 -28.76
N ASP A 542 14.49 24.39 -30.10
CA ASP A 542 13.47 24.95 -30.99
C ASP A 542 12.45 23.93 -31.51
N ASN A 543 12.68 22.64 -31.35
CA ASN A 543 11.87 21.60 -31.95
C ASN A 543 11.21 20.68 -30.91
N CYS A 544 9.97 20.35 -31.15
CA CYS A 544 9.23 19.40 -30.30
C CYS A 544 8.32 18.49 -31.15
N CYS A 545 7.90 17.39 -30.56
CA CYS A 545 6.84 16.57 -31.10
C CYS A 545 5.69 16.52 -30.09
N TYR A 546 4.48 16.75 -30.55
CA TYR A 546 3.28 16.55 -29.74
C TYR A 546 2.74 15.14 -29.98
N ILE A 547 2.52 14.40 -28.90
CA ILE A 547 1.85 13.09 -28.91
C ILE A 547 0.50 13.26 -28.26
N TYR A 548 -0.57 12.84 -28.94
CA TYR A 548 -1.92 12.78 -28.42
C TYR A 548 -2.35 11.32 -28.34
N ASP A 549 -2.62 10.81 -27.13
CA ASP A 549 -3.10 9.43 -26.91
C ASP A 549 -4.60 9.43 -26.65
N PHE A 550 -5.38 9.03 -27.67
CA PHE A 550 -6.82 8.96 -27.59
C PHE A 550 -7.31 7.59 -27.15
N SER A 551 -8.31 7.59 -26.27
CA SER A 551 -9.15 6.44 -26.01
C SER A 551 -10.43 6.55 -26.84
N LEU A 552 -10.71 5.54 -27.64
CA LEU A 552 -11.78 5.57 -28.64
C LEU A 552 -12.76 4.41 -28.47
N LEU A 553 -14.02 4.67 -28.80
CA LEU A 553 -15.06 3.64 -28.95
C LEU A 553 -15.48 3.58 -30.42
N TYR A 554 -15.76 2.37 -30.91
CA TYR A 554 -16.34 2.13 -32.22
C TYR A 554 -17.66 1.39 -32.04
N ASP A 555 -18.76 2.11 -32.24
CA ASP A 555 -20.12 1.61 -31.99
C ASP A 555 -20.57 0.50 -32.97
N ASP A 556 -20.08 0.55 -34.20
CA ASP A 556 -20.50 -0.37 -35.24
C ASP A 556 -19.95 -1.80 -35.05
N SER A 557 -18.84 -1.94 -34.36
CA SER A 557 -18.24 -3.23 -33.99
C SER A 557 -17.37 -3.12 -32.77
N PRO A 558 -17.87 -3.39 -31.56
CA PRO A 558 -17.09 -3.30 -30.31
C PRO A 558 -15.83 -4.18 -30.31
N ASN A 559 -15.80 -5.25 -31.11
CA ASN A 559 -14.70 -6.19 -31.22
C ASN A 559 -13.81 -5.96 -32.48
N MET A 560 -13.89 -4.79 -33.10
CA MET A 560 -13.07 -4.47 -34.28
C MET A 560 -11.59 -4.68 -33.99
N ASP A 561 -10.90 -5.47 -34.82
CA ASP A 561 -9.46 -5.61 -34.73
C ASP A 561 -8.75 -4.43 -35.43
N PRO A 562 -8.08 -3.54 -34.65
CA PRO A 562 -7.40 -2.39 -35.26
C PRO A 562 -6.21 -2.81 -36.12
N THR A 563 -5.69 -4.03 -35.99
CA THR A 563 -4.57 -4.52 -36.81
C THR A 563 -5.00 -4.69 -38.23
N VAL A 564 -6.21 -5.21 -38.45
CA VAL A 564 -6.80 -5.45 -39.81
C VAL A 564 -7.19 -4.13 -40.42
N LYS A 565 -7.74 -3.20 -39.66
CA LYS A 565 -8.29 -1.92 -40.16
C LYS A 565 -7.25 -0.77 -40.22
N ARG A 566 -6.02 -1.00 -39.73
CA ARG A 566 -4.99 0.03 -39.55
C ARG A 566 -4.66 0.78 -40.87
N GLU A 567 -4.43 0.05 -41.93
CA GLU A 567 -4.03 0.66 -43.19
C GLU A 567 -5.13 1.54 -43.77
N ILE A 568 -6.37 1.03 -43.77
CA ILE A 568 -7.56 1.75 -44.29
C ILE A 568 -7.81 3.00 -43.40
N PHE A 569 -7.73 2.86 -42.09
CA PHE A 569 -7.91 3.98 -41.18
C PHE A 569 -6.84 5.04 -41.41
N ASN A 570 -5.56 4.64 -41.44
CA ASN A 570 -4.42 5.55 -41.60
C ASN A 570 -4.54 6.31 -42.94
N ASP A 571 -4.83 5.61 -44.01
CA ASP A 571 -5.00 6.21 -45.33
C ASP A 571 -6.17 7.20 -45.36
N ALA A 572 -7.32 6.83 -44.88
CA ALA A 572 -8.50 7.69 -44.81
C ALA A 572 -8.21 8.93 -43.91
N PHE A 573 -7.72 8.72 -42.71
CA PHE A 573 -7.43 9.81 -41.77
C PHE A 573 -6.46 10.84 -42.35
N ILE A 574 -5.31 10.38 -42.86
CA ILE A 574 -4.25 11.25 -43.40
C ILE A 574 -4.77 12.07 -44.58
N ASN A 575 -5.52 11.46 -45.50
CA ASN A 575 -6.02 12.15 -46.70
C ASN A 575 -7.16 13.13 -46.40
N VAL A 576 -7.98 12.85 -45.38
CA VAL A 576 -8.97 13.82 -44.87
C VAL A 576 -8.27 14.97 -44.16
N TRP A 577 -7.29 14.67 -43.26
CA TRP A 577 -6.56 15.67 -42.53
C TRP A 577 -5.83 16.69 -43.40
N TYR A 578 -5.19 16.24 -44.47
CA TYR A 578 -4.51 17.13 -45.42
C TYR A 578 -5.45 17.71 -46.49
N GLY A 579 -6.77 17.56 -46.35
CA GLY A 579 -7.77 18.17 -47.24
C GLY A 579 -7.83 17.57 -48.64
N LYS A 580 -7.25 16.38 -48.88
CA LYS A 580 -7.37 15.64 -50.14
C LYS A 580 -8.75 14.98 -50.30
N ALA A 581 -9.40 14.72 -49.19
CA ALA A 581 -10.77 14.24 -49.12
C ALA A 581 -11.62 15.13 -48.21
N GLU A 582 -12.91 15.25 -48.49
CA GLU A 582 -13.83 16.01 -47.65
C GLU A 582 -14.07 15.30 -46.32
N ASN A 583 -14.26 16.08 -45.24
CA ASN A 583 -14.57 15.57 -43.91
C ASN A 583 -16.09 15.56 -43.69
N ASP A 584 -16.74 14.44 -43.97
CA ASP A 584 -18.18 14.23 -43.82
C ASP A 584 -18.53 12.78 -43.42
N LEU A 585 -19.83 12.50 -43.21
CA LEU A 585 -20.35 11.22 -42.77
C LEU A 585 -20.03 10.03 -43.72
N PHE A 586 -19.75 10.29 -45.02
CA PHE A 586 -19.31 9.24 -45.93
C PHE A 586 -18.01 8.57 -45.50
N ASN A 587 -17.15 9.27 -44.79
CA ASN A 587 -15.86 8.73 -44.30
C ASN A 587 -16.04 7.52 -43.41
N ARG A 588 -17.18 7.36 -42.71
CA ARG A 588 -17.50 6.18 -41.90
C ARG A 588 -17.51 4.87 -42.69
N LEU A 589 -17.78 4.96 -44.02
CA LEU A 589 -17.74 3.80 -44.90
C LEU A 589 -16.34 3.17 -44.98
N ALA A 590 -15.29 3.95 -44.73
CA ALA A 590 -13.92 3.42 -44.73
C ALA A 590 -13.75 2.29 -43.73
N LEU A 591 -14.17 2.47 -42.50
CA LEU A 591 -14.04 1.44 -41.44
C LEU A 591 -15.20 0.41 -41.50
N LYS A 592 -16.37 0.81 -41.95
CA LYS A 592 -17.55 -0.05 -41.95
C LYS A 592 -17.60 -1.02 -43.11
N ALA A 593 -17.19 -0.59 -44.30
CA ALA A 593 -17.23 -1.35 -45.55
C ALA A 593 -15.83 -1.54 -46.18
N ASP A 594 -14.75 -1.41 -45.38
CA ASP A 594 -13.35 -1.59 -45.82
C ASP A 594 -12.97 -0.83 -47.10
N LEU A 595 -13.53 0.39 -47.28
CA LEU A 595 -13.31 1.19 -48.47
C LEU A 595 -12.09 2.11 -48.30
N THR A 596 -11.29 2.22 -49.35
CA THR A 596 -10.26 3.26 -49.42
C THR A 596 -10.92 4.64 -49.50
N TRP A 597 -10.19 5.69 -49.08
CA TRP A 597 -10.69 7.07 -49.14
C TRP A 597 -11.14 7.47 -50.57
N ARG A 598 -10.53 6.90 -51.62
CA ARG A 598 -10.89 7.16 -53.03
C ARG A 598 -12.24 6.53 -53.42
N GLU A 599 -12.49 5.31 -52.94
CA GLU A 599 -13.78 4.67 -53.13
C GLU A 599 -14.88 5.45 -52.39
N VAL A 600 -14.60 5.88 -51.15
CA VAL A 600 -15.50 6.78 -50.40
C VAL A 600 -15.74 8.09 -51.17
N ALA A 601 -14.73 8.67 -51.78
CA ALA A 601 -14.85 9.87 -52.61
C ALA A 601 -15.72 9.62 -53.87
N ALA A 602 -15.66 8.43 -54.45
CA ALA A 602 -16.56 8.06 -55.57
C ALA A 602 -18.03 8.02 -55.12
N PHE A 603 -18.36 7.38 -53.99
CA PHE A 603 -19.72 7.40 -53.44
C PHE A 603 -20.22 8.81 -53.15
N ARG A 604 -19.39 9.66 -52.58
CA ARG A 604 -19.67 11.08 -52.34
C ARG A 604 -19.94 11.81 -53.67
N GLY A 605 -19.12 11.55 -54.68
CA GLY A 605 -19.29 12.11 -56.05
C GLY A 605 -20.62 11.73 -56.65
N TYR A 606 -21.02 10.45 -56.57
CA TYR A 606 -22.33 10.00 -57.02
C TYR A 606 -23.47 10.66 -56.24
N ALA A 607 -23.41 10.77 -54.96
CA ALA A 607 -24.43 11.44 -54.15
C ALA A 607 -24.60 12.91 -54.55
N LYS A 608 -23.48 13.63 -54.77
CA LYS A 608 -23.51 15.01 -55.28
C LYS A 608 -24.08 15.08 -56.68
N TYR A 609 -23.77 14.15 -57.59
CA TYR A 609 -24.29 14.09 -58.91
C TYR A 609 -25.82 13.81 -58.93
N MET A 610 -26.28 12.85 -58.13
CA MET A 610 -27.72 12.59 -57.94
C MET A 610 -28.46 13.85 -57.48
N LYS A 611 -27.87 14.63 -56.55
CA LYS A 611 -28.46 15.91 -56.12
C LYS A 611 -28.58 16.93 -57.25
N GLN A 612 -27.61 17.01 -58.16
CA GLN A 612 -27.65 17.88 -59.36
C GLN A 612 -28.74 17.45 -60.31
N LEU A 613 -29.05 16.14 -60.38
CA LEU A 613 -30.13 15.58 -61.21
C LEU A 613 -31.51 15.76 -60.56
N GLY A 614 -31.65 16.46 -59.44
CA GLY A 614 -32.91 16.73 -58.79
C GLY A 614 -33.38 15.62 -57.80
N PHE A 615 -32.50 14.69 -57.44
CA PHE A 615 -32.85 13.66 -56.46
C PHE A 615 -33.20 14.31 -55.11
N SER A 616 -34.30 13.96 -54.50
CA SER A 616 -34.94 14.66 -53.40
C SER A 616 -34.21 14.47 -52.06
N PHE A 617 -33.41 13.42 -51.91
CA PHE A 617 -32.74 13.11 -50.65
C PHE A 617 -31.46 13.93 -50.50
N SER A 618 -31.12 14.25 -49.24
CA SER A 618 -29.90 14.94 -48.91
C SER A 618 -28.67 13.98 -49.00
N PRO A 619 -27.46 14.50 -49.26
CA PRO A 619 -26.24 13.70 -49.20
C PRO A 619 -26.08 12.97 -47.86
N GLN A 620 -26.47 13.60 -46.75
CA GLN A 620 -26.45 12.98 -45.42
C GLN A 620 -27.36 11.76 -45.34
N PHE A 621 -28.62 11.85 -45.84
CA PHE A 621 -29.54 10.72 -45.88
C PHE A 621 -29.01 9.57 -46.74
N ILE A 622 -28.36 9.88 -47.86
CA ILE A 622 -27.72 8.88 -48.73
C ILE A 622 -26.58 8.18 -47.94
N ALA A 623 -25.72 8.95 -47.27
CA ALA A 623 -24.64 8.36 -46.43
C ALA A 623 -25.19 7.45 -45.33
N GLU A 624 -26.22 7.90 -44.60
CA GLU A 624 -26.88 7.12 -43.55
C GLU A 624 -27.50 5.82 -44.08
N THR A 625 -28.06 5.88 -45.30
CA THR A 625 -28.64 4.70 -45.96
C THR A 625 -27.56 3.70 -46.36
N LEU A 626 -26.44 4.17 -46.95
CA LEU A 626 -25.30 3.32 -47.29
C LEU A 626 -24.70 2.67 -46.05
N LEU A 627 -24.55 3.40 -44.96
CA LEU A 627 -24.05 2.88 -43.68
C LEU A 627 -24.93 1.76 -43.09
N LYS A 628 -26.24 1.76 -43.35
CA LYS A 628 -27.16 0.69 -42.95
C LYS A 628 -27.06 -0.59 -43.80
N HIS A 629 -26.53 -0.48 -45.02
CA HIS A 629 -26.50 -1.55 -46.02
C HIS A 629 -25.05 -1.84 -46.48
N GLY A 630 -24.14 -2.18 -45.56
CA GLY A 630 -22.71 -2.38 -45.81
C GLY A 630 -22.42 -3.39 -46.93
N GLU A 631 -23.11 -4.55 -46.95
CA GLU A 631 -22.94 -5.55 -48.00
C GLU A 631 -23.26 -5.00 -49.41
N ALA A 632 -24.30 -4.16 -49.54
CA ALA A 632 -24.61 -3.51 -50.80
C ALA A 632 -23.56 -2.49 -51.21
N VAL A 633 -22.94 -1.82 -50.24
CA VAL A 633 -21.84 -0.87 -50.50
C VAL A 633 -20.62 -1.58 -51.06
N ASP A 634 -20.24 -2.74 -50.50
CA ASP A 634 -19.12 -3.56 -50.99
C ASP A 634 -19.35 -3.98 -52.46
N ILE A 635 -20.57 -4.44 -52.79
CA ILE A 635 -20.94 -4.82 -54.16
C ILE A 635 -20.85 -3.61 -55.09
N LEU A 636 -21.39 -2.46 -54.70
CA LEU A 636 -21.35 -1.23 -55.49
C LEU A 636 -19.92 -0.72 -55.72
N ALA A 637 -19.07 -0.79 -54.71
CA ALA A 637 -17.66 -0.43 -54.80
C ALA A 637 -16.93 -1.35 -55.78
N TRP A 638 -17.16 -2.66 -55.66
CA TRP A 638 -16.60 -3.63 -56.59
C TRP A 638 -17.09 -3.42 -58.02
N MET A 639 -18.39 -3.17 -58.22
CA MET A 639 -18.95 -2.86 -59.56
C MET A 639 -18.32 -1.62 -60.17
N PHE A 640 -18.10 -0.57 -59.37
CA PHE A 640 -17.43 0.65 -59.81
C PHE A 640 -15.98 0.37 -60.20
N ALA A 641 -15.24 -0.32 -59.38
CA ALA A 641 -13.86 -0.69 -59.64
C ALA A 641 -13.73 -1.54 -60.91
N TYR A 642 -14.60 -2.54 -61.06
CA TYR A 642 -14.61 -3.40 -62.22
C TYR A 642 -14.88 -2.63 -63.52
N ARG A 643 -15.85 -1.70 -63.49
CA ARG A 643 -16.26 -0.93 -64.68
C ARG A 643 -15.24 0.11 -65.10
N PHE A 644 -14.58 0.75 -64.17
CA PHE A 644 -13.73 1.91 -64.44
C PHE A 644 -12.23 1.67 -64.27
N ASN A 645 -11.83 0.50 -63.85
CA ASN A 645 -10.40 0.15 -63.75
C ASN A 645 -9.86 -0.14 -65.15
N PRO A 646 -8.83 0.59 -65.62
CA PRO A 646 -8.25 0.38 -66.96
C PRO A 646 -7.73 -1.03 -67.18
N LYS A 647 -7.41 -1.79 -66.12
CA LYS A 647 -6.96 -3.18 -66.21
C LYS A 647 -8.10 -4.16 -66.59
N HIS A 648 -9.36 -3.75 -66.47
CA HIS A 648 -10.54 -4.57 -66.74
C HIS A 648 -11.33 -4.15 -67.98
N VAL A 649 -10.86 -3.16 -68.75
CA VAL A 649 -11.53 -2.60 -69.93
C VAL A 649 -11.84 -3.64 -71.02
N ASN A 650 -11.22 -4.82 -71.01
CA ASN A 650 -11.40 -5.91 -71.95
C ASN A 650 -12.14 -7.12 -71.37
N ALA A 651 -12.78 -7.00 -70.19
CA ALA A 651 -13.53 -8.12 -69.61
C ALA A 651 -14.84 -8.38 -70.33
N PRO A 652 -15.31 -9.65 -70.52
CA PRO A 652 -16.53 -9.97 -71.25
C PRO A 652 -17.78 -9.36 -70.61
N GLU A 653 -18.69 -8.83 -71.41
CA GLU A 653 -19.99 -8.24 -70.99
C GLU A 653 -20.83 -9.18 -70.11
N GLU A 654 -20.64 -10.49 -70.23
CA GLU A 654 -21.36 -11.50 -69.45
C GLU A 654 -21.04 -11.44 -67.96
N THR A 655 -19.81 -11.04 -67.57
CA THR A 655 -19.40 -10.88 -66.15
C THR A 655 -20.13 -9.68 -65.53
N VAL A 656 -20.48 -8.66 -66.30
CA VAL A 656 -21.20 -7.48 -65.85
C VAL A 656 -22.72 -7.74 -65.71
N LYS A 657 -23.27 -8.66 -66.45
CA LYS A 657 -24.70 -9.04 -66.40
C LYS A 657 -25.06 -9.94 -65.25
N GLY A 658 -24.09 -10.73 -64.72
CA GLY A 658 -24.29 -11.56 -63.55
C GLY A 658 -24.28 -10.81 -62.23
N LEU A 659 -23.94 -9.52 -62.26
CA LEU A 659 -23.83 -8.63 -61.10
C LEU A 659 -24.99 -7.67 -60.93
N LYS A 660 -25.92 -7.62 -61.88
CA LYS A 660 -27.18 -6.91 -61.79
C LYS A 660 -28.27 -7.80 -61.19
#